data_34cbcb72a726068c8485ae52497a1d94
#
_entry.id   34cbcb72a726068c8485ae52497a1d94
#
_cell.length_a   1.000
_cell.length_b   1.000
_cell.length_c   1.000
_cell.angle_alpha   90.00
_cell.angle_beta   90.00
_cell.angle_gamma   90.00
#
_symmetry.space_group_name_H-M   'P 1'
#
loop_
_entity.id
_entity.type
_entity.pdbx_description
1 polymer ?
#
loop_
_entity_poly.entity_id
_entity_poly.type
_entity_poly.pdbx_seq_one_letter_code
_entity_poly.pdbx_strand_id
1 'polypeptide(L)'
;CSRCLDHGPPSWLPHCHTINESCIPCSATPPHVRAMYSSHHIETRMNDNNRNQKNATVMMERWKAESEADVASTSESELHFGISAFSRSPAKSPSTVFENDILSANILRNFAALRQEGRFCDVILVAGPKSREEEDAQCGIACHRAVLAAASPYFNAMFTPAMIESKQEHIYLQDIDPESLTALVDYMYTGRLLIDEHNVQNLLTTGSVLQLSCVRDACSRFLLEQLDPSNCLGISQFATIHGCTQLAHAATTFIHQHFSHLIRCEEFLALDKDRLVELISSDRLTTNGEEKVYEGVMNWTCHDLPTRKEHIPELMSHVRLALVPQEYLTDRVDAEPLIRQSAECKDFLLEAYRHHLKRDRKCDNKRCRPRQPVPLSKLIMLIGGQAPKAIVNVDVFDVDSIRWTSLSDLPQRRCRCGVGELGDTVYAVGGFNGSLRVRTVDAYDIQRDKWFPSVPMDARRSTLGVAVVDQRMIAIGGFDGTTGLSSAEAFDPREGQWMALPSMSVRRSSVGVTAWGGLIYAVGGYDGYMRQCLNTVEIYEPRANRWRAGPTLMSRRSGAGVTVVADKLVAVGGHDGPVVRDTAEILVDDVWSELPNMNVCRRNAGTVALGSTLFAIGGDDGTMDLSSIETLDVSALGEDVSQTWAQLEVRMNRPRSYAGIALLPKLI
;
A
#
# COMPACT_ATOMS: atom_id res chain seq x y z
N CYS A 1 -47.73 -20.14 45.70
CA CYS A 1 -48.52 -21.27 45.18
C CYS A 1 -47.97 -21.62 43.81
N SER A 2 -47.08 -22.55 43.70
CA SER A 2 -47.18 -24.03 43.53
C SER A 2 -47.54 -24.47 42.12
N ARG A 3 -46.59 -25.16 41.52
CA ARG A 3 -46.44 -26.35 40.68
C ARG A 3 -45.70 -26.06 39.39
N CYS A 4 -44.44 -26.49 39.26
CA CYS A 4 -43.88 -27.83 38.90
C CYS A 4 -44.43 -28.37 37.58
N LEU A 5 -43.53 -28.55 36.63
CA LEU A 5 -43.01 -29.79 36.03
C LEU A 5 -42.22 -29.48 34.73
N ASP A 6 -40.98 -29.80 34.78
CA ASP A 6 -40.22 -30.77 33.96
C ASP A 6 -40.41 -30.72 32.44
N HIS A 7 -39.32 -30.42 31.72
CA HIS A 7 -38.75 -31.26 30.65
C HIS A 7 -37.29 -30.83 30.36
N GLY A 8 -36.40 -31.81 30.55
CA GLY A 8 -34.97 -31.66 30.33
C GLY A 8 -34.56 -31.74 28.87
N PRO A 9 -33.27 -31.50 28.56
CA PRO A 9 -32.73 -31.38 27.21
C PRO A 9 -32.35 -32.73 26.60
N PRO A 10 -32.32 -32.85 25.25
CA PRO A 10 -31.73 -34.02 24.62
C PRO A 10 -30.22 -33.83 24.40
N SER A 11 -29.51 -34.84 24.94
CA SER A 11 -28.11 -35.14 24.78
C SER A 11 -27.76 -35.59 23.35
N TRP A 12 -26.63 -35.06 22.79
CA TRP A 12 -25.81 -35.81 21.85
C TRP A 12 -24.34 -35.45 22.06
N LEU A 13 -23.64 -36.35 22.76
CA LEU A 13 -22.18 -36.54 22.71
C LEU A 13 -21.94 -38.02 22.46
N PRO A 14 -21.02 -38.42 21.59
CA PRO A 14 -20.42 -39.75 21.70
C PRO A 14 -19.04 -39.69 22.35
N HIS A 15 -18.87 -40.70 23.22
CA HIS A 15 -17.76 -41.02 24.07
C HIS A 15 -16.40 -41.15 23.39
N CYS A 16 -15.37 -40.62 24.05
CA CYS A 16 -13.99 -41.05 23.90
C CYS A 16 -13.70 -42.20 24.85
N HIS A 17 -13.24 -43.32 24.31
CA HIS A 17 -12.58 -44.39 25.06
C HIS A 17 -11.07 -44.19 25.03
N THR A 18 -10.48 -44.17 26.19
CA THR A 18 -9.07 -44.37 26.52
C THR A 18 -8.55 -45.71 26.02
N ILE A 19 -7.41 -45.74 25.34
CA ILE A 19 -6.45 -46.87 25.36
C ILE A 19 -5.02 -46.32 25.26
N ASN A 20 -4.17 -46.96 26.09
CA ASN A 20 -2.76 -46.72 26.39
C ASN A 20 -1.79 -47.05 25.23
N GLU A 21 -0.63 -46.37 25.33
CA GLU A 21 0.75 -46.81 25.07
C GLU A 21 1.07 -47.71 23.87
N SER A 22 1.87 -47.16 22.95
CA SER A 22 3.23 -47.67 22.68
C SER A 22 3.87 -46.97 21.47
N CYS A 23 5.06 -46.48 21.71
CA CYS A 23 6.19 -46.09 20.86
C CYS A 23 6.16 -46.47 19.37
N ILE A 24 6.55 -45.53 18.51
CA ILE A 24 7.78 -45.48 17.69
C ILE A 24 7.76 -44.20 16.84
N PRO A 25 8.91 -43.49 16.64
CA PRO A 25 8.98 -42.17 15.99
C PRO A 25 9.11 -42.31 14.50
N CYS A 26 8.41 -41.50 13.75
CA CYS A 26 8.76 -41.17 12.37
C CYS A 26 8.95 -39.66 12.20
N SER A 27 10.17 -39.36 11.98
CA SER A 27 10.76 -38.11 11.51
C SER A 27 10.15 -37.63 10.20
N ALA A 28 9.81 -36.36 10.11
CA ALA A 28 10.06 -35.45 9.02
C ALA A 28 9.25 -34.17 9.21
N THR A 29 9.79 -33.25 9.95
CA THR A 29 9.51 -31.82 9.80
C THR A 29 10.65 -31.22 8.99
N PRO A 30 10.37 -30.36 7.99
CA PRO A 30 11.44 -29.67 7.27
C PRO A 30 12.12 -28.66 8.22
N PRO A 31 13.41 -28.41 8.04
CA PRO A 31 14.16 -27.57 8.95
C PRO A 31 13.71 -26.10 8.79
N HIS A 32 13.16 -25.56 9.86
CA HIS A 32 13.01 -24.14 10.05
C HIS A 32 14.38 -23.47 9.92
N VAL A 33 14.43 -22.45 9.10
CA VAL A 33 15.54 -21.50 9.02
C VAL A 33 15.69 -20.86 10.40
N ARG A 34 16.57 -21.40 11.23
CA ARG A 34 17.08 -20.71 12.41
C ARG A 34 18.06 -19.68 11.91
N ALA A 35 17.65 -18.45 11.81
CA ALA A 35 18.52 -17.32 11.66
C ALA A 35 19.53 -17.31 12.80
N MET A 36 20.80 -17.49 12.46
CA MET A 36 21.92 -17.30 13.36
C MET A 36 22.07 -15.82 13.66
N TYR A 37 21.68 -15.39 14.84
CA TYR A 37 22.15 -14.14 15.40
C TYR A 37 22.71 -14.39 16.81
N SER A 38 24.02 -14.61 16.85
CA SER A 38 24.82 -14.46 18.06
C SER A 38 25.44 -13.09 18.01
N SER A 39 25.01 -12.22 18.91
CA SER A 39 25.38 -10.81 19.01
C SER A 39 26.89 -10.52 19.23
N HIS A 40 27.70 -11.53 19.53
CA HIS A 40 29.15 -11.36 19.78
C HIS A 40 30.04 -11.49 18.53
N HIS A 41 29.53 -11.94 17.39
CA HIS A 41 30.32 -12.00 16.14
C HIS A 41 30.10 -10.79 15.21
N ILE A 42 29.11 -9.94 15.49
CA ILE A 42 28.75 -8.80 14.64
C ILE A 42 29.69 -7.60 14.85
N GLU A 43 30.14 -7.35 16.07
CA GLU A 43 31.04 -6.20 16.34
C GLU A 43 32.43 -6.34 15.72
N THR A 44 32.96 -7.55 15.61
CA THR A 44 34.27 -7.80 14.94
C THR A 44 34.15 -7.68 13.41
N ARG A 45 32.99 -8.05 12.82
CA ARG A 45 32.79 -7.92 11.37
C ARG A 45 32.47 -6.49 10.92
N MET A 46 31.85 -5.67 11.78
CA MET A 46 31.58 -4.26 11.46
C MET A 46 32.86 -3.41 11.31
N ASN A 47 33.92 -3.74 12.03
CA ASN A 47 35.16 -2.97 11.93
C ASN A 47 35.95 -3.25 10.64
N ASP A 48 35.86 -4.44 10.09
CA ASP A 48 36.57 -4.80 8.85
C ASP A 48 35.80 -4.33 7.60
N ASN A 49 34.48 -4.38 7.60
CA ASN A 49 33.67 -3.83 6.52
C ASN A 49 33.79 -2.29 6.41
N ASN A 50 33.91 -1.60 7.54
CA ASN A 50 34.13 -0.15 7.55
C ASN A 50 35.51 0.25 7.00
N ARG A 51 36.49 -0.63 7.06
CA ARG A 51 37.82 -0.40 6.50
C ARG A 51 37.85 -0.59 4.98
N ASN A 52 37.11 -1.58 4.47
CA ASN A 52 36.99 -1.83 3.03
C ASN A 52 36.05 -0.80 2.35
N GLN A 53 34.98 -0.35 3.00
CA GLN A 53 34.17 0.75 2.49
C GLN A 53 34.90 2.09 2.45
N LYS A 54 35.75 2.40 3.44
CA LYS A 54 36.60 3.60 3.41
C LYS A 54 37.59 3.59 2.27
N ASN A 55 38.18 2.42 1.95
CA ASN A 55 39.10 2.29 0.84
C ASN A 55 38.39 2.43 -0.52
N ALA A 56 37.16 1.90 -0.66
CA ALA A 56 36.34 2.06 -1.87
C ALA A 56 35.88 3.51 -2.07
N THR A 57 35.52 4.22 -0.99
CA THR A 57 35.10 5.63 -1.05
C THR A 57 36.24 6.55 -1.45
N VAL A 58 37.44 6.34 -0.90
CA VAL A 58 38.66 7.10 -1.28
C VAL A 58 39.04 6.87 -2.74
N MET A 59 38.83 5.65 -3.27
CA MET A 59 39.03 5.36 -4.69
C MET A 59 38.00 6.06 -5.60
N MET A 60 36.71 6.13 -5.20
CA MET A 60 35.69 6.81 -5.97
C MET A 60 35.88 8.33 -6.01
N GLU A 61 36.34 8.94 -4.92
CA GLU A 61 36.64 10.39 -4.93
C GLU A 61 37.82 10.73 -5.84
N ARG A 62 38.82 9.88 -5.90
CA ARG A 62 39.96 10.05 -6.78
C ARG A 62 39.61 9.87 -8.25
N TRP A 63 38.73 8.92 -8.57
CA TRP A 63 38.25 8.68 -9.95
C TRP A 63 37.31 9.81 -10.45
N LYS A 64 36.46 10.40 -9.58
CA LYS A 64 35.67 11.59 -9.92
C LYS A 64 36.56 12.79 -10.26
N ALA A 65 37.63 13.00 -9.51
CA ALA A 65 38.57 14.08 -9.76
C ALA A 65 39.34 13.93 -11.08
N GLU A 66 39.64 12.69 -11.50
CA GLU A 66 40.31 12.41 -12.76
C GLU A 66 39.36 12.45 -13.97
N SER A 67 38.05 12.13 -13.81
CA SER A 67 37.06 12.22 -14.90
C SER A 67 36.56 13.64 -15.17
N GLU A 68 36.63 14.53 -14.18
CA GLU A 68 36.29 15.95 -14.36
C GLU A 68 37.42 16.77 -15.01
N ALA A 69 38.67 16.25 -15.01
CA ALA A 69 39.80 16.89 -15.63
C ALA A 69 39.88 16.70 -17.17
N ASP A 70 39.28 15.61 -17.70
CA ASP A 70 39.30 15.32 -19.13
C ASP A 70 38.19 16.01 -19.95
N VAL A 71 37.19 16.63 -19.28
CA VAL A 71 36.06 17.32 -19.97
C VAL A 71 36.32 18.83 -20.16
N ALA A 72 37.40 19.38 -19.60
CA ALA A 72 37.64 20.82 -19.56
C ALA A 72 38.57 21.40 -20.67
N SER A 73 38.95 20.63 -21.70
CA SER A 73 39.92 21.09 -22.70
C SER A 73 39.48 21.00 -24.17
N THR A 74 38.24 21.39 -24.48
CA THR A 74 37.89 21.70 -25.86
C THR A 74 36.77 22.74 -25.92
N SER A 75 37.15 24.01 -25.83
CA SER A 75 36.38 25.13 -26.43
C SER A 75 37.27 26.33 -26.60
N GLU A 76 37.09 26.95 -27.74
CA GLU A 76 37.49 28.31 -28.18
C GLU A 76 38.77 28.44 -29.02
N SER A 77 38.51 28.64 -30.31
CA SER A 77 39.09 29.80 -31.06
C SER A 77 38.31 30.07 -32.34
N GLU A 78 37.47 31.11 -32.28
CA GLU A 78 36.96 31.79 -33.46
C GLU A 78 38.09 32.62 -34.09
N LEU A 79 38.19 32.60 -35.41
CA LEU A 79 38.73 33.70 -36.20
C LEU A 79 38.04 33.79 -37.56
N HIS A 80 37.33 34.88 -37.74
CA HIS A 80 36.77 35.36 -39.01
C HIS A 80 37.85 35.59 -40.08
N PHE A 81 37.62 35.12 -41.29
CA PHE A 81 37.95 35.87 -42.52
C PHE A 81 37.02 35.43 -43.65
N GLY A 82 36.29 36.36 -44.22
CA GLY A 82 35.49 36.17 -45.40
C GLY A 82 36.29 36.33 -46.69
N ILE A 83 36.02 35.45 -47.66
CA ILE A 83 36.14 35.75 -49.09
C ILE A 83 35.16 34.85 -49.86
N SER A 84 34.32 35.46 -50.67
CA SER A 84 33.42 34.81 -51.60
C SER A 84 34.17 34.16 -52.77
N ALA A 85 33.90 32.88 -53.00
CA ALA A 85 34.15 32.30 -54.34
C ALA A 85 33.24 31.08 -54.55
N PHE A 86 32.50 31.10 -55.61
CA PHE A 86 31.73 30.01 -56.16
C PHE A 86 32.57 28.74 -56.25
N SER A 87 32.18 27.66 -55.52
CA SER A 87 32.64 26.33 -55.85
C SER A 87 31.50 25.33 -55.62
N ARG A 88 31.23 24.58 -56.65
CA ARG A 88 30.32 23.40 -56.67
C ARG A 88 30.63 22.50 -55.52
N SER A 89 29.65 22.25 -54.67
CA SER A 89 29.69 21.20 -53.63
C SER A 89 29.88 19.83 -54.30
N PRO A 90 30.87 19.02 -53.87
CA PRO A 90 30.93 17.62 -54.28
C PRO A 90 29.72 16.91 -53.69
N ALA A 91 29.04 16.14 -54.52
CA ALA A 91 27.95 15.26 -54.10
C ALA A 91 28.48 14.35 -52.99
N LYS A 92 27.91 14.45 -51.77
CA LYS A 92 28.16 13.51 -50.70
C LYS A 92 27.74 12.14 -51.21
N SER A 93 28.70 11.19 -51.31
CA SER A 93 28.39 9.78 -51.54
C SER A 93 27.39 9.34 -50.47
N PRO A 94 26.34 8.62 -50.78
CA PRO A 94 25.41 8.12 -49.80
C PRO A 94 26.15 7.17 -48.83
N SER A 95 26.36 7.62 -47.59
CA SER A 95 26.88 6.77 -46.51
C SER A 95 25.68 6.13 -45.83
N THR A 96 25.66 4.81 -45.80
CA THR A 96 24.64 4.02 -45.06
C THR A 96 25.29 3.52 -43.78
N VAL A 97 24.68 3.81 -42.62
CA VAL A 97 25.07 3.22 -41.34
C VAL A 97 24.42 1.83 -41.28
N PHE A 98 25.23 0.80 -41.16
CA PHE A 98 24.76 -0.56 -40.90
C PHE A 98 24.84 -0.84 -39.40
N GLU A 99 23.71 -1.06 -38.76
CA GLU A 99 23.62 -1.44 -37.35
C GLU A 99 23.26 -2.93 -37.26
N ASN A 100 24.00 -3.66 -36.37
CA ASN A 100 23.74 -5.08 -36.12
C ASN A 100 23.46 -5.27 -34.64
N ASP A 101 22.20 -5.22 -34.27
CA ASP A 101 21.73 -5.32 -32.89
C ASP A 101 22.04 -6.69 -32.23
N ILE A 102 22.32 -7.71 -33.05
CA ILE A 102 22.58 -9.07 -32.57
C ILE A 102 24.07 -9.27 -32.23
N LEU A 103 24.96 -8.40 -32.74
CA LEU A 103 26.41 -8.58 -32.61
C LEU A 103 26.88 -8.59 -31.14
N SER A 104 26.37 -7.68 -30.31
CA SER A 104 26.73 -7.58 -28.90
C SER A 104 26.36 -8.85 -28.12
N ALA A 105 25.16 -9.37 -28.34
CA ALA A 105 24.70 -10.60 -27.70
C ALA A 105 25.49 -11.83 -28.16
N ASN A 106 25.89 -11.88 -29.44
CA ASN A 106 26.70 -12.97 -29.98
C ASN A 106 28.13 -12.95 -29.43
N ILE A 107 28.73 -11.77 -29.26
CA ILE A 107 30.05 -11.62 -28.65
C ILE A 107 30.05 -12.17 -27.23
N LEU A 108 29.12 -11.76 -26.39
CA LEU A 108 29.02 -12.25 -25.01
C LEU A 108 28.77 -13.77 -24.96
N ARG A 109 27.90 -14.30 -25.83
CA ARG A 109 27.66 -15.75 -25.91
C ARG A 109 28.96 -16.53 -26.29
N ASN A 110 29.72 -15.99 -27.22
CA ASN A 110 31.02 -16.60 -27.61
C ASN A 110 32.04 -16.54 -26.46
N PHE A 111 32.11 -15.44 -25.71
CA PHE A 111 32.94 -15.36 -24.52
C PHE A 111 32.51 -16.35 -23.42
N ALA A 112 31.21 -16.59 -23.25
CA ALA A 112 30.73 -17.62 -22.34
C ALA A 112 31.18 -19.02 -22.77
N ALA A 113 31.12 -19.34 -24.06
CA ALA A 113 31.62 -20.62 -24.60
C ALA A 113 33.13 -20.75 -24.42
N LEU A 114 33.92 -19.72 -24.74
CA LEU A 114 35.38 -19.71 -24.53
C LEU A 114 35.76 -19.92 -23.06
N ARG A 115 35.00 -19.33 -22.14
CA ARG A 115 35.23 -19.53 -20.70
C ARG A 115 34.95 -20.97 -20.29
N GLN A 116 33.88 -21.60 -20.79
CA GLN A 116 33.55 -22.99 -20.48
C GLN A 116 34.62 -23.95 -21.01
N GLU A 117 35.28 -23.62 -22.14
CA GLU A 117 36.38 -24.37 -22.71
C GLU A 117 37.74 -24.04 -22.05
N GLY A 118 37.77 -23.09 -21.08
CA GLY A 118 39.01 -22.61 -20.44
C GLY A 118 39.94 -21.83 -21.37
N ARG A 119 39.43 -21.34 -22.52
CA ARG A 119 40.27 -20.67 -23.53
C ARG A 119 40.32 -19.17 -23.30
N PHE A 120 41.52 -18.62 -23.43
CA PHE A 120 41.84 -17.20 -23.26
C PHE A 120 41.50 -16.64 -21.85
N CYS A 121 41.23 -17.50 -20.87
CA CYS A 121 41.08 -17.06 -19.47
C CYS A 121 42.46 -16.61 -18.95
N ASP A 122 42.47 -15.42 -18.36
CA ASP A 122 43.70 -14.74 -17.88
C ASP A 122 43.63 -14.40 -16.37
N VAL A 123 42.58 -14.85 -15.68
CA VAL A 123 42.40 -14.70 -14.23
C VAL A 123 41.55 -15.83 -13.66
N ILE A 124 41.87 -16.22 -12.44
CA ILE A 124 41.09 -17.19 -11.66
C ILE A 124 40.59 -16.50 -10.40
N LEU A 125 39.26 -16.46 -10.21
CA LEU A 125 38.63 -15.92 -9.01
C LEU A 125 38.41 -17.04 -8.01
N VAL A 126 38.80 -16.83 -6.76
CA VAL A 126 38.59 -17.75 -5.64
C VAL A 126 37.85 -17.03 -4.54
N ALA A 127 36.69 -17.57 -4.11
CA ALA A 127 35.97 -17.07 -2.96
C ALA A 127 36.63 -17.59 -1.67
N GLY A 128 36.87 -16.69 -0.71
CA GLY A 128 37.43 -17.04 0.58
C GLY A 128 38.83 -16.50 0.87
N PRO A 129 39.33 -16.70 2.09
CA PRO A 129 40.66 -16.23 2.51
C PRO A 129 41.77 -16.99 1.82
N LYS A 130 42.91 -16.35 1.59
CA LYS A 130 44.15 -16.99 1.12
C LYS A 130 44.70 -17.89 2.23
N SER A 131 44.27 -19.16 2.25
CA SER A 131 44.82 -20.15 3.18
C SER A 131 46.21 -20.56 2.78
N ARG A 132 47.08 -20.84 3.78
CA ARG A 132 48.49 -21.30 3.54
C ARG A 132 48.59 -22.80 3.23
N GLU A 133 47.52 -23.54 3.34
CA GLU A 133 47.49 -24.99 3.13
C GLU A 133 46.85 -25.29 1.76
N GLU A 134 47.69 -25.74 0.83
CA GLU A 134 47.37 -25.96 -0.58
C GLU A 134 46.44 -27.16 -0.88
N GLU A 135 45.82 -27.80 0.14
CA GLU A 135 45.11 -29.07 -0.06
C GLU A 135 43.58 -28.95 -0.15
N ASP A 136 42.98 -27.79 0.17
CA ASP A 136 41.58 -27.52 -0.12
C ASP A 136 41.42 -26.53 -1.29
N ALA A 137 41.84 -26.98 -2.48
CA ALA A 137 41.61 -26.25 -3.72
C ALA A 137 40.08 -26.18 -4.01
N GLN A 138 39.36 -25.29 -3.34
CA GLN A 138 38.05 -24.85 -3.79
C GLN A 138 38.19 -24.38 -5.24
N CYS A 139 37.39 -24.98 -6.12
CA CYS A 139 37.40 -24.78 -7.56
C CYS A 139 37.38 -23.27 -7.90
N GLY A 140 38.53 -22.72 -8.28
CA GLY A 140 38.61 -21.35 -8.76
C GLY A 140 37.88 -21.20 -10.08
N ILE A 141 37.25 -20.03 -10.28
CA ILE A 141 36.47 -19.70 -11.46
C ILE A 141 37.40 -19.03 -12.49
N ALA A 142 37.72 -19.72 -13.57
CA ALA A 142 38.50 -19.16 -14.68
C ALA A 142 37.66 -18.11 -15.45
N CYS A 143 38.23 -16.92 -15.68
CA CYS A 143 37.52 -15.78 -16.26
C CYS A 143 38.42 -14.97 -17.21
N HIS A 144 37.81 -14.04 -17.96
CA HIS A 144 38.50 -13.04 -18.77
C HIS A 144 38.45 -11.69 -18.08
N ARG A 145 39.58 -11.08 -17.77
CA ARG A 145 39.65 -9.76 -17.11
C ARG A 145 38.86 -8.70 -17.86
N ALA A 146 38.94 -8.71 -19.19
CA ALA A 146 38.22 -7.74 -20.03
C ALA A 146 36.72 -7.81 -19.85
N VAL A 147 36.12 -9.02 -19.73
CA VAL A 147 34.68 -9.19 -19.53
C VAL A 147 34.29 -8.76 -18.12
N LEU A 148 35.04 -9.17 -17.11
CA LEU A 148 34.80 -8.78 -15.72
C LEU A 148 34.89 -7.25 -15.53
N ALA A 149 35.94 -6.62 -16.08
CA ALA A 149 36.14 -5.17 -16.01
C ALA A 149 35.04 -4.39 -16.77
N ALA A 150 34.56 -4.90 -17.90
CA ALA A 150 33.48 -4.27 -18.64
C ALA A 150 32.12 -4.38 -17.92
N ALA A 151 31.90 -5.46 -17.15
CA ALA A 151 30.65 -5.72 -16.44
C ALA A 151 30.57 -5.10 -15.04
N SER A 152 31.73 -4.88 -14.37
CA SER A 152 31.80 -4.48 -12.97
C SER A 152 32.85 -3.38 -12.75
N PRO A 153 32.44 -2.22 -12.21
CA PRO A 153 33.35 -1.15 -11.81
C PRO A 153 34.38 -1.61 -10.78
N TYR A 154 34.05 -2.54 -9.89
CA TYR A 154 34.95 -3.13 -8.92
C TYR A 154 36.11 -3.87 -9.60
N PHE A 155 35.82 -4.74 -10.56
CA PHE A 155 36.86 -5.44 -11.31
C PHE A 155 37.64 -4.51 -12.25
N ASN A 156 36.96 -3.51 -12.82
CA ASN A 156 37.65 -2.51 -13.63
C ASN A 156 38.72 -1.77 -12.82
N ALA A 157 38.39 -1.33 -11.60
CA ALA A 157 39.34 -0.69 -10.70
C ALA A 157 40.49 -1.66 -10.28
N MET A 158 40.13 -2.90 -9.94
CA MET A 158 41.08 -3.92 -9.50
C MET A 158 42.13 -4.28 -10.58
N PHE A 159 41.75 -4.30 -11.85
CA PHE A 159 42.63 -4.65 -12.96
C PHE A 159 43.40 -3.47 -13.53
N THR A 160 43.31 -2.27 -12.96
CA THR A 160 44.13 -1.13 -13.39
C THR A 160 45.61 -1.39 -13.08
N PRO A 161 46.54 -0.89 -13.92
CA PRO A 161 47.98 -1.21 -13.78
C PRO A 161 48.61 -0.81 -12.44
N ALA A 162 47.97 0.09 -11.69
CA ALA A 162 48.45 0.54 -10.38
C ALA A 162 48.18 -0.44 -9.24
N MET A 163 47.32 -1.44 -9.45
CA MET A 163 46.92 -2.41 -8.44
C MET A 163 47.79 -3.68 -8.51
N ILE A 164 48.01 -4.31 -7.36
CA ILE A 164 48.79 -5.54 -7.24
C ILE A 164 48.07 -6.70 -7.93
N GLU A 165 46.76 -6.74 -7.80
CA GLU A 165 45.84 -7.75 -8.35
C GLU A 165 45.85 -7.76 -9.89
N SER A 166 46.24 -6.66 -10.52
CA SER A 166 46.36 -6.57 -11.99
C SER A 166 47.39 -7.54 -12.58
N LYS A 167 48.35 -8.01 -11.76
CA LYS A 167 49.44 -8.90 -12.15
C LYS A 167 49.28 -10.33 -11.60
N GLN A 168 48.30 -10.58 -10.74
CA GLN A 168 48.08 -11.88 -10.09
C GLN A 168 47.16 -12.75 -10.96
N GLU A 169 47.54 -13.99 -11.16
CA GLU A 169 46.70 -14.98 -11.87
C GLU A 169 45.51 -15.42 -11.00
N HIS A 170 45.70 -15.57 -9.69
CA HIS A 170 44.70 -15.98 -8.72
C HIS A 170 44.31 -14.80 -7.85
N ILE A 171 43.02 -14.50 -7.80
CA ILE A 171 42.45 -13.42 -7.00
C ILE A 171 41.52 -14.00 -5.93
N TYR A 172 41.85 -13.74 -4.68
CA TYR A 172 41.11 -14.20 -3.53
C TYR A 172 40.15 -13.11 -3.07
N LEU A 173 38.85 -13.40 -3.15
CA LEU A 173 37.78 -12.48 -2.73
C LEU A 173 37.28 -12.90 -1.33
N GLN A 174 37.62 -12.10 -0.33
CA GLN A 174 37.25 -12.36 1.06
C GLN A 174 35.78 -12.05 1.30
N ASP A 175 35.15 -12.78 2.22
CA ASP A 175 33.76 -12.58 2.67
C ASP A 175 32.71 -12.64 1.53
N ILE A 176 33.02 -13.36 0.45
CA ILE A 176 32.10 -13.61 -0.66
C ILE A 176 31.67 -15.08 -0.65
N ASP A 177 30.37 -15.31 -0.78
CA ASP A 177 29.78 -16.63 -0.93
C ASP A 177 30.14 -17.26 -2.28
N PRO A 178 30.70 -18.49 -2.32
CA PRO A 178 31.17 -19.12 -3.55
C PRO A 178 30.08 -19.35 -4.60
N GLU A 179 28.87 -19.73 -4.17
CA GLU A 179 27.74 -19.97 -5.08
C GLU A 179 27.26 -18.66 -5.71
N SER A 180 27.15 -17.60 -4.91
CA SER A 180 26.79 -16.27 -5.40
C SER A 180 27.84 -15.69 -6.33
N LEU A 181 29.13 -15.88 -6.03
CA LEU A 181 30.20 -15.46 -6.93
C LEU A 181 30.09 -16.17 -8.30
N THR A 182 29.88 -17.48 -8.30
CA THR A 182 29.69 -18.26 -9.52
C THR A 182 28.50 -17.77 -10.32
N ALA A 183 27.34 -17.58 -9.67
CA ALA A 183 26.12 -17.09 -10.31
C ALA A 183 26.31 -15.68 -10.90
N LEU A 184 27.01 -14.79 -10.19
CA LEU A 184 27.27 -13.42 -10.68
C LEU A 184 28.30 -13.38 -11.80
N VAL A 185 29.30 -14.24 -11.77
CA VAL A 185 30.21 -14.40 -12.90
C VAL A 185 29.45 -14.92 -14.13
N ASP A 186 28.59 -15.94 -13.98
CA ASP A 186 27.76 -16.43 -15.07
C ASP A 186 26.81 -15.33 -15.61
N TYR A 187 26.25 -14.51 -14.72
CA TYR A 187 25.46 -13.34 -15.12
C TYR A 187 26.26 -12.36 -15.97
N MET A 188 27.53 -12.07 -15.63
CA MET A 188 28.35 -11.14 -16.40
C MET A 188 28.61 -11.62 -17.85
N TYR A 189 28.55 -12.93 -18.09
CA TYR A 189 28.73 -13.52 -19.44
C TYR A 189 27.41 -13.77 -20.18
N THR A 190 26.28 -13.95 -19.45
CA THR A 190 25.01 -14.39 -20.05
C THR A 190 23.91 -13.34 -19.98
N GLY A 191 24.03 -12.37 -19.07
CA GLY A 191 22.97 -11.41 -18.75
C GLY A 191 21.75 -12.04 -18.04
N ARG A 192 21.86 -13.30 -17.58
CA ARG A 192 20.78 -14.05 -16.91
C ARG A 192 21.18 -14.39 -15.49
N LEU A 193 20.30 -14.11 -14.53
CA LEU A 193 20.47 -14.42 -13.12
C LEU A 193 19.18 -15.02 -12.58
N LEU A 194 19.27 -16.15 -11.88
CA LEU A 194 18.17 -16.72 -11.12
C LEU A 194 18.19 -16.14 -9.71
N ILE A 195 17.09 -15.52 -9.30
CA ILE A 195 16.93 -14.96 -7.96
C ILE A 195 15.78 -15.71 -7.29
N ASP A 196 16.04 -16.26 -6.11
CA ASP A 196 15.06 -16.97 -5.28
C ASP A 196 15.23 -16.62 -3.79
N GLU A 197 14.36 -17.15 -2.94
CA GLU A 197 14.34 -16.88 -1.50
C GLU A 197 15.66 -17.31 -0.80
N HIS A 198 16.34 -18.32 -1.32
CA HIS A 198 17.56 -18.89 -0.70
C HIS A 198 18.83 -18.13 -1.04
N ASN A 199 18.86 -17.53 -2.24
CA ASN A 199 20.07 -16.89 -2.76
C ASN A 199 20.02 -15.35 -2.77
N VAL A 200 18.85 -14.73 -2.68
CA VAL A 200 18.67 -13.27 -2.86
C VAL A 200 19.53 -12.43 -1.92
N GLN A 201 19.69 -12.85 -0.66
CA GLN A 201 20.49 -12.12 0.33
C GLN A 201 21.99 -12.15 -0.01
N ASN A 202 22.51 -13.34 -0.33
CA ASN A 202 23.91 -13.52 -0.71
C ASN A 202 24.21 -12.84 -2.05
N LEU A 203 23.30 -12.92 -3.02
CA LEU A 203 23.41 -12.23 -4.32
C LEU A 203 23.42 -10.72 -4.16
N LEU A 204 22.56 -10.15 -3.30
CA LEU A 204 22.51 -8.71 -3.04
C LEU A 204 23.80 -8.25 -2.36
N THR A 205 24.27 -8.99 -1.35
CA THR A 205 25.52 -8.70 -0.63
C THR A 205 26.71 -8.74 -1.58
N THR A 206 26.87 -9.84 -2.31
CA THR A 206 27.97 -10.02 -3.27
C THR A 206 27.89 -9.04 -4.43
N GLY A 207 26.69 -8.80 -4.97
CA GLY A 207 26.44 -7.80 -6.01
C GLY A 207 26.76 -6.38 -5.57
N SER A 208 26.51 -6.04 -4.30
CA SER A 208 26.90 -4.75 -3.72
C SER A 208 28.41 -4.60 -3.61
N VAL A 209 29.15 -5.63 -3.18
CA VAL A 209 30.61 -5.64 -3.12
C VAL A 209 31.20 -5.51 -4.53
N LEU A 210 30.69 -6.25 -5.49
CA LEU A 210 31.13 -6.22 -6.88
C LEU A 210 30.61 -5.02 -7.67
N GLN A 211 29.86 -4.11 -7.04
CA GLN A 211 29.27 -2.89 -7.63
C GLN A 211 28.37 -3.17 -8.85
N LEU A 212 27.62 -4.27 -8.82
CA LEU A 212 26.64 -4.64 -9.85
C LEU A 212 25.28 -4.02 -9.52
N SER A 213 25.07 -2.76 -9.88
CA SER A 213 23.85 -2.01 -9.55
C SER A 213 22.59 -2.71 -10.06
N CYS A 214 22.58 -3.22 -11.30
CA CYS A 214 21.43 -3.93 -11.87
C CYS A 214 21.03 -5.16 -11.07
N VAL A 215 22.01 -5.91 -10.53
CA VAL A 215 21.75 -7.08 -9.67
C VAL A 215 21.16 -6.65 -8.34
N ARG A 216 21.78 -5.63 -7.71
CA ARG A 216 21.28 -5.08 -6.45
C ARG A 216 19.84 -4.59 -6.59
N ASP A 217 19.51 -3.89 -7.68
CA ASP A 217 18.17 -3.37 -7.93
C ASP A 217 17.16 -4.50 -8.23
N ALA A 218 17.60 -5.57 -8.91
CA ALA A 218 16.78 -6.76 -9.14
C ALA A 218 16.48 -7.52 -7.85
N CYS A 219 17.51 -7.76 -7.01
CA CYS A 219 17.34 -8.40 -5.69
C CYS A 219 16.49 -7.54 -4.75
N SER A 220 16.69 -6.21 -4.76
CA SER A 220 15.87 -5.30 -3.96
C SER A 220 14.40 -5.34 -4.37
N ARG A 221 14.11 -5.44 -5.67
CA ARG A 221 12.75 -5.56 -6.21
C ARG A 221 12.11 -6.88 -5.81
N PHE A 222 12.87 -7.98 -5.90
CA PHE A 222 12.40 -9.30 -5.44
C PHE A 222 12.05 -9.27 -3.93
N LEU A 223 12.94 -8.71 -3.08
CA LEU A 223 12.67 -8.58 -1.64
C LEU A 223 11.48 -7.66 -1.34
N LEU A 224 11.26 -6.63 -2.15
CA LEU A 224 10.10 -5.75 -2.03
C LEU A 224 8.78 -6.48 -2.32
N GLU A 225 8.77 -7.36 -3.32
CA GLU A 225 7.61 -8.18 -3.69
C GLU A 225 7.32 -9.30 -2.67
N GLN A 226 8.29 -9.65 -1.83
CA GLN A 226 8.17 -10.69 -0.80
C GLN A 226 7.99 -10.11 0.63
N LEU A 227 7.70 -8.79 0.75
CA LEU A 227 7.46 -8.19 2.06
C LEU A 227 6.20 -8.75 2.72
N ASP A 228 6.36 -9.26 3.94
CA ASP A 228 5.30 -9.82 4.78
C ASP A 228 5.50 -9.37 6.24
N PRO A 229 4.45 -9.29 7.08
CA PRO A 229 4.60 -8.96 8.50
C PRO A 229 5.60 -9.85 9.26
N SER A 230 5.86 -11.07 8.79
CA SER A 230 6.79 -12.00 9.43
C SER A 230 8.27 -11.76 9.08
N ASN A 231 8.60 -10.99 8.01
CA ASN A 231 9.96 -10.80 7.51
C ASN A 231 10.38 -9.32 7.33
N CYS A 232 9.45 -8.39 7.48
CA CYS A 232 9.67 -6.99 7.12
C CYS A 232 10.69 -6.27 8.01
N LEU A 233 10.82 -6.65 9.29
CA LEU A 233 11.81 -6.08 10.21
C LEU A 233 13.22 -6.51 9.82
N GLY A 234 13.41 -7.79 9.52
CA GLY A 234 14.67 -8.34 9.01
C GLY A 234 15.08 -7.71 7.68
N ILE A 235 14.15 -7.62 6.71
CA ILE A 235 14.40 -6.97 5.41
C ILE A 235 14.77 -5.49 5.58
N SER A 236 14.07 -4.74 6.47
CA SER A 236 14.38 -3.33 6.74
C SER A 236 15.80 -3.15 7.28
N GLN A 237 16.20 -4.00 8.24
CA GLN A 237 17.54 -3.98 8.81
C GLN A 237 18.61 -4.36 7.78
N PHE A 238 18.37 -5.42 7.02
CA PHE A 238 19.26 -5.87 5.95
C PHE A 238 19.46 -4.79 4.89
N ALA A 239 18.37 -4.16 4.42
CA ALA A 239 18.41 -3.08 3.44
C ALA A 239 19.20 -1.86 3.95
N THR A 240 19.06 -1.54 5.25
CA THR A 240 19.82 -0.44 5.89
C THR A 240 21.31 -0.73 5.94
N ILE A 241 21.71 -1.96 6.32
CA ILE A 241 23.11 -2.39 6.39
C ILE A 241 23.77 -2.33 5.01
N HIS A 242 23.06 -2.77 3.96
CA HIS A 242 23.59 -2.81 2.59
C HIS A 242 23.36 -1.53 1.79
N GLY A 243 22.83 -0.45 2.40
CA GLY A 243 22.62 0.85 1.77
C GLY A 243 21.57 0.86 0.65
N CYS A 244 20.64 -0.10 0.66
CA CYS A 244 19.52 -0.16 -0.27
C CYS A 244 18.39 0.79 0.18
N THR A 245 18.58 2.10 -0.02
CA THR A 245 17.71 3.16 0.53
C THR A 245 16.25 3.02 0.14
N GLN A 246 15.95 2.64 -1.11
CA GLN A 246 14.57 2.46 -1.58
C GLN A 246 13.89 1.28 -0.87
N LEU A 247 14.57 0.13 -0.77
CA LEU A 247 14.06 -1.05 -0.06
C LEU A 247 13.89 -0.78 1.43
N ALA A 248 14.87 -0.11 2.07
CA ALA A 248 14.80 0.27 3.49
C ALA A 248 13.61 1.19 3.76
N HIS A 249 13.38 2.20 2.91
CA HIS A 249 12.24 3.11 3.04
C HIS A 249 10.91 2.37 2.84
N ALA A 250 10.81 1.52 1.82
CA ALA A 250 9.60 0.74 1.54
C ALA A 250 9.29 -0.24 2.69
N ALA A 251 10.29 -0.98 3.19
CA ALA A 251 10.14 -1.89 4.33
C ALA A 251 9.73 -1.13 5.61
N THR A 252 10.33 0.04 5.88
CA THR A 252 9.94 0.87 7.03
C THR A 252 8.50 1.39 6.89
N THR A 253 8.11 1.78 5.69
CA THR A 253 6.72 2.19 5.40
C THR A 253 5.75 1.04 5.63
N PHE A 254 6.09 -0.16 5.15
CA PHE A 254 5.32 -1.38 5.37
C PHE A 254 5.16 -1.72 6.87
N ILE A 255 6.23 -1.65 7.65
CA ILE A 255 6.24 -1.85 9.11
C ILE A 255 5.24 -0.90 9.78
N HIS A 256 5.26 0.39 9.42
CA HIS A 256 4.34 1.36 9.97
C HIS A 256 2.88 1.10 9.59
N GLN A 257 2.64 0.65 8.37
CA GLN A 257 1.30 0.36 7.84
C GLN A 257 0.68 -0.91 8.45
N HIS A 258 1.49 -1.94 8.69
CA HIS A 258 1.03 -3.27 9.13
C HIS A 258 1.33 -3.58 10.61
N PHE A 259 1.56 -2.55 11.43
CA PHE A 259 1.93 -2.70 12.84
C PHE A 259 1.00 -3.65 13.63
N SER A 260 -0.30 -3.59 13.40
CA SER A 260 -1.28 -4.42 14.13
C SER A 260 -1.11 -5.93 13.87
N HIS A 261 -0.56 -6.34 12.72
CA HIS A 261 -0.25 -7.74 12.40
C HIS A 261 1.13 -8.13 12.95
N LEU A 262 2.07 -7.18 12.91
CA LEU A 262 3.45 -7.36 13.30
C LEU A 262 3.61 -7.76 14.78
N ILE A 263 2.79 -7.21 15.68
CA ILE A 263 2.92 -7.39 17.14
C ILE A 263 2.84 -8.83 17.65
N ARG A 264 2.51 -9.78 16.77
CA ARG A 264 2.43 -11.23 17.08
C ARG A 264 3.51 -12.04 16.39
N CYS A 265 4.29 -11.44 15.50
CA CYS A 265 5.34 -12.14 14.74
C CYS A 265 6.60 -12.33 15.58
N GLU A 266 7.34 -13.41 15.31
CA GLU A 266 8.58 -13.74 16.03
C GLU A 266 9.63 -12.63 15.91
N GLU A 267 9.76 -12.01 14.74
CA GLU A 267 10.70 -10.90 14.52
C GLU A 267 10.42 -9.71 15.46
N PHE A 268 9.13 -9.38 15.68
CA PHE A 268 8.75 -8.30 16.59
C PHE A 268 9.07 -8.67 18.05
N LEU A 269 8.78 -9.91 18.44
CA LEU A 269 9.06 -10.39 19.78
C LEU A 269 10.56 -10.51 20.07
N ALA A 270 11.38 -10.64 19.03
CA ALA A 270 12.85 -10.69 19.10
C ALA A 270 13.53 -9.32 19.08
N LEU A 271 12.79 -8.22 18.87
CA LEU A 271 13.35 -6.87 18.83
C LEU A 271 14.11 -6.54 20.13
N ASP A 272 15.20 -5.80 20.00
CA ASP A 272 15.82 -5.13 21.13
C ASP A 272 14.95 -3.95 21.63
N LYS A 273 15.21 -3.52 22.87
CA LYS A 273 14.44 -2.45 23.50
C LYS A 273 14.46 -1.14 22.70
N ASP A 274 15.61 -0.75 22.20
CA ASP A 274 15.79 0.55 21.56
C ASP A 274 15.05 0.63 20.23
N ARG A 275 15.08 -0.46 19.47
CA ARG A 275 14.28 -0.61 18.23
C ARG A 275 12.79 -0.63 18.51
N LEU A 276 12.35 -1.30 19.58
CA LEU A 276 10.94 -1.28 19.98
C LEU A 276 10.50 0.13 20.35
N VAL A 277 11.30 0.87 21.14
CA VAL A 277 11.03 2.27 21.50
C VAL A 277 10.95 3.16 20.25
N GLU A 278 11.91 3.03 19.32
CA GLU A 278 11.88 3.74 18.04
C GLU A 278 10.55 3.52 17.30
N LEU A 279 10.13 2.27 17.19
CA LEU A 279 8.90 1.88 16.48
C LEU A 279 7.66 2.43 17.17
N ILE A 280 7.45 2.17 18.47
CA ILE A 280 6.23 2.58 19.18
C ILE A 280 6.15 4.09 19.45
N SER A 281 7.27 4.81 19.43
CA SER A 281 7.31 6.27 19.56
C SER A 281 6.93 7.01 18.26
N SER A 282 6.97 6.32 17.12
CA SER A 282 6.68 6.89 15.80
C SER A 282 5.24 7.38 15.70
N ASP A 283 5.06 8.62 15.25
CA ASP A 283 3.74 9.16 14.95
C ASP A 283 3.10 8.54 13.68
N ARG A 284 3.90 7.84 12.88
CA ARG A 284 3.51 7.30 11.58
C ARG A 284 2.84 5.92 11.62
N LEU A 285 2.71 5.30 12.79
CA LEU A 285 2.08 3.99 12.92
C LEU A 285 0.60 4.04 12.52
N THR A 286 0.21 3.13 11.65
CA THR A 286 -1.19 2.86 11.30
C THR A 286 -1.73 1.81 12.25
N THR A 287 -2.60 2.21 13.16
CA THR A 287 -3.24 1.34 14.14
C THR A 287 -4.74 1.59 14.18
N ASN A 288 -5.53 0.56 14.40
CA ASN A 288 -6.98 0.68 14.58
C ASN A 288 -7.35 1.23 15.98
N GLY A 289 -6.36 1.59 16.80
CA GLY A 289 -6.48 2.12 18.15
C GLY A 289 -5.17 1.96 18.93
N GLU A 290 -4.96 2.77 19.97
CA GLU A 290 -3.76 2.70 20.81
C GLU A 290 -3.72 1.43 21.68
N GLU A 291 -4.84 0.72 21.85
CA GLU A 291 -4.87 -0.61 22.47
C GLU A 291 -3.97 -1.60 21.75
N LYS A 292 -3.76 -1.46 20.43
CA LYS A 292 -2.84 -2.32 19.69
C LYS A 292 -1.37 -2.04 20.01
N VAL A 293 -1.04 -0.78 20.29
CA VAL A 293 0.31 -0.42 20.74
C VAL A 293 0.56 -0.98 22.14
N TYR A 294 -0.42 -0.86 23.04
CA TYR A 294 -0.37 -1.49 24.35
C TYR A 294 -0.21 -3.01 24.26
N GLU A 295 -1.04 -3.69 23.43
CA GLU A 295 -0.91 -5.14 23.20
C GLU A 295 0.49 -5.52 22.70
N GLY A 296 1.07 -4.74 21.79
CA GLY A 296 2.43 -4.96 21.29
C GLY A 296 3.48 -4.88 22.40
N VAL A 297 3.41 -3.86 23.25
CA VAL A 297 4.31 -3.72 24.41
C VAL A 297 4.17 -4.90 25.36
N MET A 298 2.94 -5.33 25.66
CA MET A 298 2.70 -6.44 26.55
C MET A 298 3.16 -7.77 25.95
N ASN A 299 2.90 -8.02 24.68
CA ASN A 299 3.37 -9.24 24.00
C ASN A 299 4.89 -9.36 24.04
N TRP A 300 5.59 -8.27 23.72
CA TRP A 300 7.05 -8.22 23.74
C TRP A 300 7.59 -8.44 25.17
N THR A 301 6.98 -7.80 26.17
CA THR A 301 7.39 -7.95 27.57
C THR A 301 7.15 -9.37 28.08
N CYS A 302 5.98 -9.95 27.79
CA CYS A 302 5.62 -11.30 28.24
C CYS A 302 6.45 -12.40 27.56
N HIS A 303 7.02 -12.15 26.39
CA HIS A 303 7.88 -13.10 25.70
C HIS A 303 9.15 -13.44 26.49
N ASP A 304 9.72 -12.48 27.23
CA ASP A 304 10.84 -12.68 28.13
C ASP A 304 10.67 -11.82 29.40
N LEU A 305 9.68 -12.16 30.21
CA LEU A 305 9.30 -11.40 31.39
C LEU A 305 10.43 -11.15 32.39
N PRO A 306 11.34 -12.13 32.70
CA PRO A 306 12.40 -11.92 33.68
C PRO A 306 13.33 -10.75 33.35
N THR A 307 13.70 -10.59 32.08
CA THR A 307 14.65 -9.57 31.60
C THR A 307 13.96 -8.26 31.21
N ARG A 308 12.70 -8.32 30.74
CA ARG A 308 12.02 -7.17 30.08
C ARG A 308 11.07 -6.39 30.96
N LYS A 309 10.67 -6.93 32.13
CA LYS A 309 9.73 -6.25 33.04
C LYS A 309 10.20 -4.87 33.52
N GLU A 310 11.52 -4.67 33.64
CA GLU A 310 12.09 -3.40 34.09
C GLU A 310 11.91 -2.26 33.09
N HIS A 311 11.65 -2.58 31.81
CA HIS A 311 11.48 -1.63 30.72
C HIS A 311 10.02 -1.14 30.56
N ILE A 312 9.05 -1.75 31.27
CA ILE A 312 7.63 -1.40 31.14
C ILE A 312 7.35 0.09 31.33
N PRO A 313 7.89 0.79 32.35
CA PRO A 313 7.60 2.21 32.55
C PRO A 313 8.05 3.07 31.35
N GLU A 314 9.24 2.80 30.81
CA GLU A 314 9.76 3.49 29.64
C GLU A 314 8.89 3.24 28.41
N LEU A 315 8.56 1.98 28.12
CA LEU A 315 7.72 1.61 26.98
C LEU A 315 6.31 2.21 27.08
N MET A 316 5.72 2.17 28.28
CA MET A 316 4.39 2.74 28.53
C MET A 316 4.35 4.27 28.37
N SER A 317 5.48 4.96 28.54
CA SER A 317 5.57 6.39 28.28
C SER A 317 5.30 6.77 26.81
N HIS A 318 5.51 5.82 25.87
CA HIS A 318 5.27 5.98 24.44
C HIS A 318 3.87 5.50 23.99
N VAL A 319 3.14 4.79 24.85
CA VAL A 319 1.74 4.40 24.60
C VAL A 319 0.81 5.56 24.95
N ARG A 320 -0.09 5.91 24.04
CA ARG A 320 -1.02 7.05 24.21
C ARG A 320 -2.29 6.59 24.94
N LEU A 321 -2.16 6.18 26.20
CA LEU A 321 -3.28 5.65 27.00
C LEU A 321 -4.50 6.57 27.05
N ALA A 322 -4.31 7.88 26.92
CA ALA A 322 -5.39 8.86 26.84
C ALA A 322 -6.33 8.65 25.63
N LEU A 323 -5.88 7.92 24.59
CA LEU A 323 -6.64 7.62 23.38
C LEU A 323 -7.23 6.20 23.38
N VAL A 324 -6.91 5.38 24.38
CA VAL A 324 -7.48 4.04 24.54
C VAL A 324 -8.91 4.14 25.06
N PRO A 325 -9.87 3.34 24.56
CA PRO A 325 -11.25 3.34 25.05
C PRO A 325 -11.33 3.10 26.56
N GLN A 326 -12.24 3.82 27.24
CA GLN A 326 -12.35 3.79 28.71
C GLN A 326 -12.62 2.37 29.25
N GLU A 327 -13.46 1.59 28.57
CA GLU A 327 -13.75 0.21 28.93
C GLU A 327 -12.48 -0.66 28.89
N TYR A 328 -11.66 -0.51 27.85
CA TYR A 328 -10.40 -1.25 27.71
C TYR A 328 -9.38 -0.84 28.78
N LEU A 329 -9.32 0.47 29.14
CA LEU A 329 -8.46 0.96 30.21
C LEU A 329 -8.81 0.30 31.56
N THR A 330 -10.11 0.22 31.90
CA THR A 330 -10.57 -0.36 33.18
C THR A 330 -10.39 -1.87 33.20
N ASP A 331 -10.77 -2.57 32.13
CA ASP A 331 -10.89 -4.03 32.14
C ASP A 331 -9.56 -4.74 31.82
N ARG A 332 -8.64 -4.06 31.12
CA ARG A 332 -7.38 -4.66 30.66
C ARG A 332 -6.16 -3.97 31.25
N VAL A 333 -6.03 -2.65 31.06
CA VAL A 333 -4.80 -1.96 31.44
C VAL A 333 -4.68 -1.80 32.96
N ASP A 334 -5.74 -1.34 33.63
CA ASP A 334 -5.75 -1.21 35.09
C ASP A 334 -5.77 -2.55 35.82
N ALA A 335 -6.32 -3.61 35.20
CA ALA A 335 -6.31 -4.96 35.76
C ALA A 335 -4.92 -5.63 35.72
N GLU A 336 -3.99 -5.15 34.88
CA GLU A 336 -2.68 -5.76 34.66
C GLU A 336 -1.76 -5.58 35.88
N PRO A 337 -1.26 -6.67 36.51
CA PRO A 337 -0.41 -6.60 37.69
C PRO A 337 0.90 -5.83 37.46
N LEU A 338 1.50 -5.93 36.26
CA LEU A 338 2.76 -5.26 35.93
C LEU A 338 2.58 -3.73 35.90
N ILE A 339 1.44 -3.26 35.43
CA ILE A 339 1.09 -1.84 35.43
C ILE A 339 0.81 -1.35 36.86
N ARG A 340 0.09 -2.17 37.66
CA ARG A 340 -0.23 -1.82 39.05
C ARG A 340 0.97 -1.79 39.99
N GLN A 341 2.05 -2.50 39.69
CA GLN A 341 3.27 -2.50 40.51
C GLN A 341 4.14 -1.27 40.28
N SER A 342 4.07 -0.62 39.11
CA SER A 342 4.85 0.57 38.78
C SER A 342 4.12 1.86 39.17
N ALA A 343 4.79 2.77 39.90
CA ALA A 343 4.27 4.08 40.22
C ALA A 343 4.11 4.96 38.98
N GLU A 344 5.09 4.92 38.06
CA GLU A 344 5.08 5.69 36.81
C GLU A 344 3.93 5.26 35.88
N CYS A 345 3.68 3.95 35.75
CA CYS A 345 2.57 3.45 34.96
C CYS A 345 1.21 3.87 35.54
N LYS A 346 1.07 3.95 36.87
CA LYS A 346 -0.15 4.48 37.50
C LYS A 346 -0.36 5.96 37.18
N ASP A 347 0.71 6.76 37.13
CA ASP A 347 0.60 8.15 36.74
C ASP A 347 0.13 8.33 35.31
N PHE A 348 0.58 7.48 34.38
CA PHE A 348 0.06 7.44 32.99
C PHE A 348 -1.42 7.04 32.93
N LEU A 349 -1.83 6.08 33.75
CA LEU A 349 -3.24 5.69 33.88
C LEU A 349 -4.10 6.83 34.42
N LEU A 350 -3.65 7.51 35.45
CA LEU A 350 -4.33 8.68 36.01
C LEU A 350 -4.43 9.82 34.99
N GLU A 351 -3.40 10.03 34.17
CA GLU A 351 -3.43 10.99 33.07
C GLU A 351 -4.52 10.62 32.06
N ALA A 352 -4.60 9.33 31.66
CA ALA A 352 -5.61 8.85 30.74
C ALA A 352 -7.03 9.02 31.29
N TYR A 353 -7.28 8.66 32.54
CA TYR A 353 -8.59 8.87 33.16
C TYR A 353 -8.95 10.35 33.28
N ARG A 354 -7.99 11.22 33.61
CA ARG A 354 -8.23 12.68 33.64
C ARG A 354 -8.58 13.23 32.27
N HIS A 355 -7.97 12.69 31.19
CA HIS A 355 -8.30 13.05 29.81
C HIS A 355 -9.74 12.67 29.47
N HIS A 356 -10.19 11.46 29.80
CA HIS A 356 -11.58 11.00 29.56
C HIS A 356 -12.63 11.79 30.37
N LEU A 357 -12.27 12.24 31.59
CA LEU A 357 -13.19 13.03 32.41
C LEU A 357 -13.30 14.50 31.96
N LYS A 358 -12.28 15.06 31.28
CA LYS A 358 -12.23 16.48 30.90
C LYS A 358 -12.43 16.63 29.39
N ARG A 359 -13.66 16.49 28.91
CA ARG A 359 -14.00 16.50 27.47
C ARG A 359 -13.65 17.80 26.70
N ASP A 360 -13.40 18.96 27.38
CA ASP A 360 -13.36 20.27 26.73
C ASP A 360 -12.00 21.01 26.84
N ARG A 361 -10.93 20.40 27.34
CA ARG A 361 -9.62 21.07 27.39
C ARG A 361 -8.64 20.46 26.40
N LYS A 362 -8.15 21.31 25.47
CA LYS A 362 -7.01 20.97 24.62
C LYS A 362 -5.83 20.56 25.52
N CYS A 363 -5.48 19.29 25.48
CA CYS A 363 -4.31 18.78 26.16
C CYS A 363 -3.10 19.01 25.24
N ASP A 364 -2.10 19.77 25.72
CA ASP A 364 -0.88 20.03 24.94
C ASP A 364 0.12 18.87 24.98
N ASN A 365 -0.18 17.82 25.74
CA ASN A 365 0.71 16.67 25.85
C ASN A 365 0.69 15.83 24.57
N LYS A 366 1.88 15.40 24.09
CA LYS A 366 2.04 14.52 22.91
C LYS A 366 1.21 13.23 23.04
N ARG A 367 1.09 12.67 24.25
CA ARG A 367 0.32 11.45 24.55
C ARG A 367 -1.19 11.60 24.40
N CYS A 368 -1.70 12.82 24.30
CA CYS A 368 -3.13 13.09 24.06
C CYS A 368 -3.43 13.40 22.58
N ARG A 369 -2.41 13.45 21.72
CA ARG A 369 -2.60 13.73 20.29
C ARG A 369 -2.67 12.41 19.52
N PRO A 370 -3.61 12.24 18.56
CA PRO A 370 -3.64 11.07 17.70
C PRO A 370 -2.36 10.99 16.85
N ARG A 371 -1.97 9.77 16.48
CA ARG A 371 -0.89 9.56 15.52
C ARG A 371 -1.30 10.08 14.14
N GLN A 372 -0.32 10.35 13.32
CA GLN A 372 -0.48 10.69 11.90
C GLN A 372 -0.06 9.48 11.07
N PRO A 373 -0.95 8.50 10.87
CA PRO A 373 -0.58 7.23 10.25
C PRO A 373 -0.12 7.43 8.81
N VAL A 374 0.79 6.55 8.36
CA VAL A 374 1.11 6.43 6.95
C VAL A 374 -0.13 5.90 6.23
N PRO A 375 -0.70 6.62 5.27
CA PRO A 375 -1.84 6.11 4.55
C PRO A 375 -1.47 4.81 3.85
N LEU A 376 -2.33 3.81 4.00
CA LEU A 376 -2.23 2.60 3.18
C LEU A 376 -2.44 2.99 1.71
N SER A 377 -1.60 2.47 0.83
CA SER A 377 -1.89 2.52 -0.61
C SER A 377 -3.27 1.92 -0.83
N LYS A 378 -4.13 2.66 -1.51
CA LYS A 378 -5.51 2.26 -1.72
C LYS A 378 -5.75 1.95 -3.19
N LEU A 379 -6.54 0.92 -3.41
CA LEU A 379 -7.05 0.53 -4.71
C LEU A 379 -8.46 1.09 -4.87
N ILE A 380 -8.83 1.52 -6.07
CA ILE A 380 -10.18 1.96 -6.38
C ILE A 380 -10.96 0.78 -6.97
N MET A 381 -11.92 0.25 -6.23
CA MET A 381 -12.76 -0.88 -6.64
C MET A 381 -14.04 -0.38 -7.30
N LEU A 382 -14.35 -0.88 -8.49
CA LEU A 382 -15.62 -0.67 -9.19
C LEU A 382 -16.45 -1.95 -9.19
N ILE A 383 -17.67 -1.86 -8.68
CA ILE A 383 -18.54 -2.99 -8.44
C ILE A 383 -19.74 -2.93 -9.39
N GLY A 384 -19.85 -3.90 -10.29
CA GLY A 384 -20.95 -4.00 -11.24
C GLY A 384 -21.10 -2.78 -12.13
N GLY A 385 -22.29 -2.25 -12.27
CA GLY A 385 -22.63 -1.12 -13.13
C GLY A 385 -23.49 -1.53 -14.33
N GLN A 386 -23.66 -0.60 -15.26
CA GLN A 386 -24.46 -0.76 -16.48
C GLN A 386 -23.56 -0.54 -17.71
N ALA A 387 -23.61 -1.49 -18.69
CA ALA A 387 -22.78 -1.47 -19.89
C ALA A 387 -23.38 -2.36 -21.03
N PRO A 388 -24.37 -2.01 -21.78
CA PRO A 388 -25.56 -1.19 -21.53
C PRO A 388 -26.59 -1.84 -20.57
N LYS A 389 -26.39 -3.11 -20.19
CA LYS A 389 -27.20 -3.87 -19.21
C LYS A 389 -26.42 -4.02 -17.92
N ALA A 390 -27.11 -4.32 -16.83
CA ALA A 390 -26.47 -4.63 -15.56
C ALA A 390 -25.45 -5.78 -15.71
N ILE A 391 -24.26 -5.60 -15.16
CA ILE A 391 -23.12 -6.53 -15.24
C ILE A 391 -22.77 -7.11 -13.87
N VAL A 392 -21.93 -8.15 -13.85
CA VAL A 392 -21.40 -8.79 -12.64
C VAL A 392 -19.97 -8.37 -12.32
N ASN A 393 -19.26 -7.82 -13.29
CA ASN A 393 -17.82 -7.58 -13.22
C ASN A 393 -17.43 -6.64 -12.10
N VAL A 394 -16.33 -7.00 -11.45
CA VAL A 394 -15.68 -6.21 -10.41
C VAL A 394 -14.25 -5.97 -10.85
N ASP A 395 -13.89 -4.69 -11.00
CA ASP A 395 -12.56 -4.29 -11.44
C ASP A 395 -11.93 -3.35 -10.41
N VAL A 396 -10.62 -3.44 -10.27
CA VAL A 396 -9.83 -2.62 -9.37
C VAL A 396 -8.80 -1.84 -10.14
N PHE A 397 -8.71 -0.55 -9.85
CA PHE A 397 -7.70 0.35 -10.37
C PHE A 397 -6.62 0.59 -9.31
N ASP A 398 -5.41 0.18 -9.62
CA ASP A 398 -4.22 0.51 -8.84
C ASP A 398 -3.65 1.84 -9.33
N VAL A 399 -3.75 2.85 -8.49
CA VAL A 399 -3.31 4.21 -8.84
C VAL A 399 -1.78 4.31 -8.93
N ASP A 400 -1.05 3.53 -8.14
CA ASP A 400 0.41 3.56 -8.10
C ASP A 400 1.02 2.92 -9.35
N SER A 401 0.49 1.76 -9.77
CA SER A 401 0.95 1.04 -10.97
C SER A 401 0.21 1.43 -12.25
N ILE A 402 -0.84 2.27 -12.13
CA ILE A 402 -1.69 2.73 -13.25
C ILE A 402 -2.26 1.53 -14.04
N ARG A 403 -2.75 0.51 -13.33
CA ARG A 403 -3.24 -0.74 -13.93
C ARG A 403 -4.62 -1.13 -13.43
N TRP A 404 -5.40 -1.74 -14.33
CA TRP A 404 -6.65 -2.41 -13.99
C TRP A 404 -6.42 -3.91 -13.79
N THR A 405 -6.99 -4.44 -12.73
CA THR A 405 -7.10 -5.87 -12.45
C THR A 405 -8.55 -6.22 -12.19
N SER A 406 -8.97 -7.44 -12.50
CA SER A 406 -10.31 -7.93 -12.20
C SER A 406 -10.26 -8.81 -10.96
N LEU A 407 -11.25 -8.65 -10.10
CA LEU A 407 -11.49 -9.48 -8.91
C LEU A 407 -12.65 -10.45 -9.19
N SER A 408 -13.00 -11.27 -8.19
CA SER A 408 -14.13 -12.18 -8.26
C SER A 408 -15.44 -11.44 -8.60
N ASP A 409 -16.15 -11.92 -9.61
CA ASP A 409 -17.42 -11.37 -10.07
C ASP A 409 -18.53 -11.46 -9.00
N LEU A 410 -19.44 -10.49 -9.02
CA LEU A 410 -20.65 -10.51 -8.18
C LEU A 410 -21.48 -11.80 -8.42
N PRO A 411 -22.12 -12.37 -7.39
CA PRO A 411 -23.00 -13.53 -7.53
C PRO A 411 -24.18 -13.28 -8.50
N GLN A 412 -24.61 -12.03 -8.60
CA GLN A 412 -25.70 -11.60 -9.47
C GLN A 412 -25.36 -10.26 -10.13
N ARG A 413 -25.89 -10.03 -11.33
CA ARG A 413 -25.82 -8.72 -11.99
C ARG A 413 -26.34 -7.62 -11.07
N ARG A 414 -25.59 -6.53 -10.97
CA ARG A 414 -25.94 -5.41 -10.10
C ARG A 414 -25.48 -4.07 -10.67
N CYS A 415 -26.40 -3.14 -10.81
CA CYS A 415 -26.08 -1.74 -11.07
C CYS A 415 -26.93 -0.85 -10.14
N ARG A 416 -26.60 0.43 -10.04
CA ARG A 416 -27.36 1.39 -9.22
C ARG A 416 -27.43 1.00 -7.74
N CYS A 417 -26.42 0.27 -7.26
CA CYS A 417 -26.26 -0.09 -5.86
C CYS A 417 -25.52 1.01 -5.11
N GLY A 418 -25.73 1.06 -3.79
CA GLY A 418 -24.84 1.76 -2.89
C GLY A 418 -23.71 0.83 -2.44
N VAL A 419 -22.57 1.39 -2.06
CA VAL A 419 -21.43 0.64 -1.55
C VAL A 419 -20.98 1.24 -0.23
N GLY A 420 -20.66 0.39 0.73
CA GLY A 420 -20.10 0.76 2.02
C GLY A 420 -19.00 -0.22 2.44
N GLU A 421 -18.01 0.28 3.15
CA GLU A 421 -16.89 -0.49 3.69
C GLU A 421 -17.01 -0.54 5.22
N LEU A 422 -17.04 -1.74 5.80
CA LEU A 422 -17.05 -1.96 7.24
C LEU A 422 -15.96 -2.97 7.62
N GLY A 423 -14.90 -2.49 8.26
CA GLY A 423 -13.71 -3.30 8.53
C GLY A 423 -13.09 -3.79 7.23
N ASP A 424 -12.80 -5.09 7.14
CA ASP A 424 -12.20 -5.73 5.96
C ASP A 424 -13.26 -6.24 4.95
N THR A 425 -14.49 -5.73 5.00
CA THR A 425 -15.59 -6.20 4.17
C THR A 425 -16.23 -5.05 3.39
N VAL A 426 -16.41 -5.24 2.08
CA VAL A 426 -17.13 -4.30 1.21
C VAL A 426 -18.53 -4.83 0.94
N TYR A 427 -19.53 -3.98 1.12
CA TYR A 427 -20.93 -4.33 0.94
C TYR A 427 -21.52 -3.66 -0.29
N ALA A 428 -22.09 -4.45 -1.21
CA ALA A 428 -22.90 -3.99 -2.33
C ALA A 428 -24.38 -4.06 -1.95
N VAL A 429 -24.99 -2.90 -1.73
CA VAL A 429 -26.31 -2.75 -1.11
C VAL A 429 -27.36 -2.42 -2.15
N GLY A 430 -28.42 -3.22 -2.23
CA GLY A 430 -29.55 -2.96 -3.11
C GLY A 430 -29.20 -2.90 -4.59
N GLY A 431 -29.82 -1.99 -5.33
CA GLY A 431 -29.58 -1.77 -6.76
C GLY A 431 -30.63 -2.42 -7.65
N PHE A 432 -30.23 -2.66 -8.92
CA PHE A 432 -31.04 -3.25 -9.97
C PHE A 432 -30.27 -4.43 -10.60
N ASN A 433 -30.90 -5.61 -10.69
CA ASN A 433 -30.25 -6.83 -11.20
C ASN A 433 -30.45 -7.08 -12.70
N GLY A 434 -31.02 -6.13 -13.43
CA GLY A 434 -31.38 -6.26 -14.84
C GLY A 434 -32.86 -6.56 -15.05
N SER A 435 -33.59 -7.04 -14.02
CA SER A 435 -35.03 -7.32 -14.06
C SER A 435 -35.81 -6.59 -12.96
N LEU A 436 -35.31 -6.61 -11.74
CA LEU A 436 -36.01 -6.07 -10.57
C LEU A 436 -35.06 -5.17 -9.72
N ARG A 437 -35.66 -4.21 -9.02
CA ARG A 437 -34.99 -3.53 -7.91
C ARG A 437 -34.92 -4.50 -6.74
N VAL A 438 -33.73 -4.59 -6.13
CA VAL A 438 -33.48 -5.59 -5.10
C VAL A 438 -33.26 -4.96 -3.73
N ARG A 439 -33.50 -5.75 -2.69
CA ARG A 439 -33.15 -5.42 -1.30
C ARG A 439 -31.96 -6.22 -0.78
N THR A 440 -31.44 -7.13 -1.62
CA THR A 440 -30.31 -8.00 -1.27
C THR A 440 -29.05 -7.19 -1.09
N VAL A 441 -28.19 -7.69 -0.19
CA VAL A 441 -26.88 -7.17 0.11
C VAL A 441 -25.89 -8.30 -0.10
N ASP A 442 -24.84 -8.05 -0.89
CA ASP A 442 -23.73 -8.96 -1.05
C ASP A 442 -22.51 -8.35 -0.38
N ALA A 443 -21.79 -9.15 0.39
CA ALA A 443 -20.59 -8.78 1.12
C ALA A 443 -19.36 -9.43 0.46
N TYR A 444 -18.29 -8.67 0.33
CA TYR A 444 -17.02 -9.10 -0.27
C TYR A 444 -15.94 -9.14 0.79
N ASP A 445 -15.34 -10.32 0.98
CA ASP A 445 -14.17 -10.53 1.83
C ASP A 445 -12.92 -10.20 1.02
N ILE A 446 -12.22 -9.12 1.41
CA ILE A 446 -11.05 -8.60 0.69
C ILE A 446 -9.90 -9.60 0.72
N GLN A 447 -9.73 -10.32 1.85
CA GLN A 447 -8.61 -11.25 2.03
C GLN A 447 -8.77 -12.55 1.23
N ARG A 448 -10.05 -12.99 1.02
CA ARG A 448 -10.35 -14.25 0.34
C ARG A 448 -10.75 -14.11 -1.12
N ASP A 449 -10.90 -12.87 -1.61
CA ASP A 449 -11.47 -12.57 -2.93
C ASP A 449 -12.78 -13.33 -3.18
N LYS A 450 -13.74 -13.22 -2.25
CA LYS A 450 -15.02 -13.94 -2.34
C LYS A 450 -16.21 -13.09 -1.92
N TRP A 451 -17.30 -13.23 -2.67
CA TRP A 451 -18.60 -12.69 -2.34
C TRP A 451 -19.44 -13.70 -1.54
N PHE A 452 -20.17 -13.22 -0.57
CA PHE A 452 -21.17 -13.98 0.18
C PHE A 452 -22.43 -13.14 0.44
N PRO A 453 -23.62 -13.78 0.54
CA PRO A 453 -24.84 -13.05 0.83
C PRO A 453 -24.84 -12.51 2.25
N SER A 454 -25.28 -11.26 2.42
CA SER A 454 -25.50 -10.63 3.72
C SER A 454 -26.99 -10.40 3.97
N VAL A 455 -27.33 -9.90 5.16
CA VAL A 455 -28.71 -9.62 5.57
C VAL A 455 -29.35 -8.58 4.63
N PRO A 456 -30.50 -8.88 4.03
CA PRO A 456 -31.14 -7.95 3.12
C PRO A 456 -31.80 -6.78 3.87
N MET A 457 -31.90 -5.62 3.22
CA MET A 457 -32.69 -4.47 3.69
C MET A 457 -34.18 -4.80 3.78
N ASP A 458 -34.93 -3.99 4.50
CA ASP A 458 -36.41 -4.08 4.51
C ASP A 458 -36.99 -3.59 3.19
N ALA A 459 -36.55 -2.43 2.70
CA ALA A 459 -37.05 -1.85 1.45
C ALA A 459 -36.17 -2.25 0.24
N ARG A 460 -36.81 -2.39 -0.94
CA ARG A 460 -36.07 -2.44 -2.21
C ARG A 460 -35.57 -1.04 -2.52
N ARG A 461 -34.27 -0.90 -2.84
CA ARG A 461 -33.66 0.40 -3.13
C ARG A 461 -32.72 0.28 -4.32
N SER A 462 -32.97 1.00 -5.40
CA SER A 462 -32.01 1.26 -6.46
C SER A 462 -31.68 2.75 -6.50
N THR A 463 -30.53 3.14 -7.02
CA THR A 463 -30.04 4.53 -7.00
C THR A 463 -30.07 5.17 -5.61
N LEU A 464 -29.77 4.36 -4.60
CA LEU A 464 -29.62 4.78 -3.21
C LEU A 464 -28.21 5.31 -2.96
N GLY A 465 -28.07 6.09 -1.90
CA GLY A 465 -26.77 6.40 -1.33
C GLY A 465 -26.48 5.53 -0.12
N VAL A 466 -25.22 5.21 0.10
CA VAL A 466 -24.74 4.49 1.28
C VAL A 466 -23.58 5.26 1.89
N ALA A 467 -23.58 5.38 3.21
CA ALA A 467 -22.46 5.90 3.97
C ALA A 467 -22.23 5.07 5.23
N VAL A 468 -21.03 5.12 5.75
CA VAL A 468 -20.63 4.45 6.99
C VAL A 468 -20.25 5.50 8.04
N VAL A 469 -20.86 5.40 9.21
CA VAL A 469 -20.58 6.25 10.37
C VAL A 469 -20.74 5.44 11.66
N ASP A 470 -19.86 5.66 12.64
CA ASP A 470 -19.87 4.97 13.94
C ASP A 470 -19.99 3.43 13.81
N GLN A 471 -19.25 2.82 12.87
CA GLN A 471 -19.26 1.37 12.57
C GLN A 471 -20.65 0.85 12.13
N ARG A 472 -21.52 1.71 11.61
CA ARG A 472 -22.81 1.38 11.04
C ARG A 472 -22.91 1.82 9.60
N MET A 473 -23.46 0.97 8.75
CA MET A 473 -23.72 1.29 7.35
C MET A 473 -25.16 1.78 7.20
N ILE A 474 -25.35 2.94 6.55
CA ILE A 474 -26.66 3.57 6.41
C ILE A 474 -27.02 3.68 4.94
N ALA A 475 -28.15 3.07 4.55
CA ALA A 475 -28.77 3.12 3.24
C ALA A 475 -29.85 4.21 3.20
N ILE A 476 -29.72 5.14 2.25
CA ILE A 476 -30.52 6.39 2.24
C ILE A 476 -31.22 6.56 0.89
N GLY A 477 -32.52 6.81 0.93
CA GLY A 477 -33.31 7.12 -0.25
C GLY A 477 -33.34 6.01 -1.29
N GLY A 478 -33.26 6.40 -2.56
CA GLY A 478 -33.34 5.50 -3.70
C GLY A 478 -34.74 5.40 -4.31
N PHE A 479 -34.95 4.36 -5.13
CA PHE A 479 -36.18 4.08 -5.87
C PHE A 479 -36.58 2.61 -5.69
N ASP A 480 -37.82 2.33 -5.26
CA ASP A 480 -38.30 0.98 -4.96
C ASP A 480 -38.87 0.22 -6.17
N GLY A 481 -39.06 0.91 -7.28
CA GLY A 481 -39.71 0.42 -8.48
C GLY A 481 -41.03 1.11 -8.79
N THR A 482 -41.65 1.77 -7.78
CA THR A 482 -42.88 2.52 -7.89
C THR A 482 -42.68 3.99 -7.56
N THR A 483 -41.93 4.30 -6.50
CA THR A 483 -41.74 5.66 -6.03
C THR A 483 -40.31 5.90 -5.51
N GLY A 484 -39.90 7.18 -5.51
CA GLY A 484 -38.69 7.60 -4.80
C GLY A 484 -38.91 7.52 -3.29
N LEU A 485 -37.85 7.19 -2.57
CA LEU A 485 -37.88 6.99 -1.12
C LEU A 485 -37.27 8.19 -0.37
N SER A 486 -37.91 8.55 0.76
CA SER A 486 -37.31 9.44 1.77
C SER A 486 -36.76 8.66 2.98
N SER A 487 -37.06 7.37 3.08
CA SER A 487 -36.69 6.52 4.20
C SER A 487 -35.18 6.21 4.19
N ALA A 488 -34.65 5.93 5.38
CA ALA A 488 -33.30 5.45 5.60
C ALA A 488 -33.31 4.22 6.51
N GLU A 489 -32.31 3.35 6.34
CA GLU A 489 -32.10 2.13 7.13
C GLU A 489 -30.64 2.03 7.54
N ALA A 490 -30.35 1.63 8.79
CA ALA A 490 -29.02 1.40 9.31
C ALA A 490 -28.77 -0.09 9.54
N PHE A 491 -27.62 -0.58 9.11
CA PHE A 491 -27.11 -1.91 9.39
C PHE A 491 -26.05 -1.84 10.48
N ASP A 492 -26.28 -2.54 11.57
CA ASP A 492 -25.27 -2.77 12.62
C ASP A 492 -24.74 -4.19 12.47
N PRO A 493 -23.44 -4.40 12.14
CA PRO A 493 -22.88 -5.74 11.98
C PRO A 493 -22.87 -6.55 13.28
N ARG A 494 -22.93 -5.91 14.45
CA ARG A 494 -22.99 -6.59 15.77
C ARG A 494 -24.36 -7.19 16.02
N GLU A 495 -25.42 -6.49 15.59
CA GLU A 495 -26.80 -6.95 15.72
C GLU A 495 -27.23 -7.84 14.54
N GLY A 496 -26.53 -7.73 13.40
CA GLY A 496 -26.79 -8.52 12.21
C GLY A 496 -28.14 -8.22 11.56
N GLN A 497 -28.67 -7.02 11.74
CA GLN A 497 -29.98 -6.63 11.20
C GLN A 497 -30.03 -5.16 10.74
N TRP A 498 -30.98 -4.86 9.84
CA TRP A 498 -31.29 -3.52 9.42
C TRP A 498 -32.35 -2.92 10.33
N MET A 499 -32.15 -1.66 10.71
CA MET A 499 -33.10 -0.89 11.54
C MET A 499 -33.52 0.35 10.78
N ALA A 500 -34.85 0.68 10.87
CA ALA A 500 -35.39 1.89 10.29
C ALA A 500 -34.86 3.14 11.00
N LEU A 501 -34.46 4.14 10.24
CA LEU A 501 -34.08 5.47 10.72
C LEU A 501 -35.18 6.51 10.38
N PRO A 502 -35.16 7.69 11.02
CA PRO A 502 -36.01 8.82 10.61
C PRO A 502 -35.89 9.09 9.11
N SER A 503 -37.03 9.44 8.49
CA SER A 503 -37.04 9.77 7.07
C SER A 503 -36.60 11.20 6.81
N MET A 504 -35.96 11.42 5.64
CA MET A 504 -35.67 12.74 5.08
C MET A 504 -36.99 13.52 4.84
N SER A 505 -36.90 14.82 4.73
CA SER A 505 -38.06 15.69 4.42
C SER A 505 -38.53 15.52 2.97
N VAL A 506 -37.58 15.16 2.05
CA VAL A 506 -37.87 15.03 0.61
C VAL A 506 -37.46 13.64 0.13
N ARG A 507 -38.22 13.09 -0.84
CA ARG A 507 -37.83 11.84 -1.54
C ARG A 507 -36.66 12.10 -2.45
N ARG A 508 -35.61 11.23 -2.37
CA ARG A 508 -34.38 11.39 -3.15
C ARG A 508 -34.00 10.07 -3.80
N SER A 509 -34.11 9.99 -5.12
CA SER A 509 -33.47 8.94 -5.91
C SER A 509 -32.22 9.49 -6.62
N SER A 510 -31.25 8.66 -6.99
CA SER A 510 -29.95 9.09 -7.53
C SER A 510 -29.30 10.17 -6.66
N VAL A 511 -29.38 9.97 -5.36
CA VAL A 511 -28.84 10.87 -4.34
C VAL A 511 -27.36 10.59 -4.12
N GLY A 512 -26.54 11.63 -4.04
CA GLY A 512 -25.15 11.53 -3.60
C GLY A 512 -25.10 11.49 -2.08
N VAL A 513 -24.39 10.51 -1.50
CA VAL A 513 -24.31 10.37 -0.04
C VAL A 513 -22.86 10.12 0.37
N THR A 514 -22.45 10.81 1.42
CA THR A 514 -21.14 10.58 2.05
C THR A 514 -21.19 10.93 3.54
N ALA A 515 -20.24 10.38 4.31
CA ALA A 515 -20.05 10.74 5.71
C ALA A 515 -18.92 11.78 5.82
N TRP A 516 -19.14 12.83 6.62
CA TRP A 516 -18.15 13.85 6.91
C TRP A 516 -18.35 14.43 8.32
N GLY A 517 -17.27 14.52 9.09
CA GLY A 517 -17.31 15.05 10.47
C GLY A 517 -18.25 14.30 11.42
N GLY A 518 -18.46 12.98 11.22
CA GLY A 518 -19.39 12.15 12.00
C GLY A 518 -20.87 12.40 11.65
N LEU A 519 -21.15 13.15 10.59
CA LEU A 519 -22.48 13.43 10.05
C LEU A 519 -22.64 12.78 8.67
N ILE A 520 -23.86 12.57 8.21
CA ILE A 520 -24.12 12.05 6.87
C ILE A 520 -24.83 13.11 6.03
N TYR A 521 -24.30 13.37 4.85
CA TYR A 521 -24.81 14.34 3.90
C TYR A 521 -25.52 13.64 2.75
N ALA A 522 -26.80 13.92 2.55
CA ALA A 522 -27.60 13.53 1.40
C ALA A 522 -27.72 14.72 0.45
N VAL A 523 -27.01 14.68 -0.65
CA VAL A 523 -26.79 15.81 -1.57
C VAL A 523 -27.58 15.62 -2.86
N GLY A 524 -28.42 16.57 -3.21
CA GLY A 524 -29.16 16.58 -4.46
C GLY A 524 -30.10 15.38 -4.63
N GLY A 525 -30.08 14.77 -5.80
CA GLY A 525 -30.96 13.68 -6.20
C GLY A 525 -32.16 14.14 -7.02
N TYR A 526 -33.12 13.22 -7.23
CA TYR A 526 -34.35 13.46 -7.97
C TYR A 526 -35.58 13.19 -7.11
N ASP A 527 -36.46 14.16 -7.03
CA ASP A 527 -37.78 14.02 -6.40
C ASP A 527 -38.78 13.58 -7.47
N GLY A 528 -39.20 12.32 -7.41
CA GLY A 528 -40.19 11.77 -8.32
C GLY A 528 -41.60 12.33 -8.14
N TYR A 529 -41.95 12.89 -6.95
CA TYR A 529 -43.23 13.52 -6.70
C TYR A 529 -43.32 14.90 -7.36
N MET A 530 -42.31 15.74 -7.12
CA MET A 530 -42.21 17.07 -7.76
C MET A 530 -41.66 17.01 -9.18
N ARG A 531 -41.20 15.84 -9.63
CA ARG A 531 -40.59 15.59 -10.95
C ARG A 531 -39.43 16.54 -11.30
N GLN A 532 -38.59 16.82 -10.31
CA GLN A 532 -37.44 17.74 -10.47
C GLN A 532 -36.16 17.21 -9.83
N CYS A 533 -35.05 17.59 -10.41
CA CYS A 533 -33.73 17.43 -9.77
C CYS A 533 -33.59 18.43 -8.63
N LEU A 534 -32.89 18.03 -7.58
CA LEU A 534 -32.76 18.79 -6.35
C LEU A 534 -31.37 19.47 -6.29
N ASN A 535 -31.33 20.66 -5.70
CA ASN A 535 -30.12 21.33 -5.23
C ASN A 535 -30.04 21.38 -3.70
N THR A 536 -31.03 20.83 -3.01
CA THR A 536 -31.10 20.82 -1.55
C THR A 536 -30.21 19.71 -0.98
N VAL A 537 -29.66 19.95 0.22
CA VAL A 537 -28.89 19.00 1.01
C VAL A 537 -29.60 18.77 2.33
N GLU A 538 -29.67 17.53 2.77
CA GLU A 538 -30.10 17.15 4.11
C GLU A 538 -28.97 16.45 4.85
N ILE A 539 -28.81 16.76 6.14
CA ILE A 539 -27.75 16.25 7.00
C ILE A 539 -28.39 15.42 8.11
N TYR A 540 -27.96 14.17 8.21
CA TYR A 540 -28.34 13.30 9.31
C TYR A 540 -27.32 13.38 10.45
N GLU A 541 -27.84 13.63 11.65
CA GLU A 541 -27.08 13.68 12.91
C GLU A 541 -27.29 12.37 13.69
N PRO A 542 -26.36 11.40 13.67
CA PRO A 542 -26.56 10.09 14.28
C PRO A 542 -26.85 10.16 15.79
N ARG A 543 -26.14 11.04 16.51
CA ARG A 543 -26.34 11.23 17.97
C ARG A 543 -27.70 11.82 18.33
N ALA A 544 -28.24 12.68 17.48
CA ALA A 544 -29.54 13.29 17.67
C ALA A 544 -30.68 12.49 17.01
N ASN A 545 -30.35 11.49 16.20
CA ASN A 545 -31.25 10.65 15.41
C ASN A 545 -32.28 11.49 14.62
N ARG A 546 -31.79 12.51 13.91
CA ARG A 546 -32.64 13.43 13.13
C ARG A 546 -31.98 13.96 11.89
N TRP A 547 -32.79 14.36 10.91
CA TRP A 547 -32.36 15.11 9.74
C TRP A 547 -32.54 16.62 9.96
N ARG A 548 -31.62 17.41 9.39
CA ARG A 548 -31.74 18.86 9.26
C ARG A 548 -31.37 19.31 7.84
N ALA A 549 -31.82 20.50 7.46
CA ALA A 549 -31.39 21.11 6.20
C ALA A 549 -29.92 21.49 6.25
N GLY A 550 -29.22 21.28 5.14
CA GLY A 550 -27.83 21.70 4.90
C GLY A 550 -27.74 22.83 3.87
N PRO A 551 -26.55 23.34 3.62
CA PRO A 551 -26.29 24.38 2.61
C PRO A 551 -26.66 23.88 1.21
N THR A 552 -27.37 24.76 0.45
CA THR A 552 -27.93 24.43 -0.85
C THR A 552 -26.86 24.53 -1.95
N LEU A 553 -26.79 23.54 -2.82
CA LEU A 553 -25.93 23.54 -4.02
C LEU A 553 -26.27 24.73 -4.94
N MET A 554 -25.30 25.22 -5.65
CA MET A 554 -25.50 26.26 -6.69
C MET A 554 -26.34 25.73 -7.84
N SER A 555 -26.15 24.46 -8.21
CA SER A 555 -26.86 23.80 -9.30
C SER A 555 -27.68 22.60 -8.84
N ARG A 556 -28.82 22.35 -9.51
CA ARG A 556 -29.56 21.09 -9.32
C ARG A 556 -28.77 19.93 -9.89
N ARG A 557 -28.60 18.85 -9.11
CA ARG A 557 -27.80 17.69 -9.48
C ARG A 557 -28.48 16.39 -9.07
N SER A 558 -28.82 15.56 -10.03
CA SER A 558 -29.23 14.18 -9.84
C SER A 558 -28.15 13.25 -10.41
N GLY A 559 -27.79 12.18 -9.72
CA GLY A 559 -26.72 11.29 -10.14
C GLY A 559 -25.34 11.94 -10.14
N ALA A 560 -25.12 12.91 -9.25
CA ALA A 560 -23.80 13.45 -8.97
C ALA A 560 -23.00 12.47 -8.10
N GLY A 561 -21.70 12.38 -8.35
CA GLY A 561 -20.76 11.73 -7.43
C GLY A 561 -20.48 12.66 -6.25
N VAL A 562 -20.54 12.13 -5.02
CA VAL A 562 -20.32 12.92 -3.81
C VAL A 562 -19.27 12.23 -2.95
N THR A 563 -18.25 12.97 -2.54
CA THR A 563 -17.15 12.45 -1.72
C THR A 563 -16.53 13.56 -0.86
N VAL A 564 -15.64 13.18 0.03
CA VAL A 564 -14.84 14.12 0.83
C VAL A 564 -13.38 14.04 0.36
N VAL A 565 -12.79 15.20 0.06
CA VAL A 565 -11.39 15.35 -0.34
C VAL A 565 -10.75 16.47 0.46
N ALA A 566 -9.56 16.24 1.03
CA ALA A 566 -8.85 17.22 1.87
C ALA A 566 -9.77 17.88 2.92
N ASP A 567 -10.59 17.06 3.60
CA ASP A 567 -11.60 17.48 4.61
C ASP A 567 -12.64 18.49 4.10
N LYS A 568 -12.99 18.45 2.82
CA LYS A 568 -14.04 19.25 2.19
C LYS A 568 -14.98 18.37 1.41
N LEU A 569 -16.29 18.68 1.48
CA LEU A 569 -17.34 17.98 0.75
C LEU A 569 -17.39 18.44 -0.70
N VAL A 570 -17.41 17.50 -1.66
CA VAL A 570 -17.43 17.80 -3.09
C VAL A 570 -18.57 17.05 -3.78
N ALA A 571 -19.23 17.72 -4.72
CA ALA A 571 -20.26 17.18 -5.62
C ALA A 571 -19.81 17.34 -7.07
N VAL A 572 -19.71 16.24 -7.83
CA VAL A 572 -19.13 16.20 -9.18
C VAL A 572 -20.18 15.75 -10.20
N GLY A 573 -20.36 16.52 -11.26
CA GLY A 573 -21.22 16.16 -12.39
C GLY A 573 -22.69 16.05 -12.03
N GLY A 574 -23.36 15.00 -12.54
CA GLY A 574 -24.80 14.81 -12.43
C GLY A 574 -25.56 15.46 -13.57
N HIS A 575 -26.89 15.59 -13.41
CA HIS A 575 -27.76 16.26 -14.39
C HIS A 575 -28.91 17.02 -13.69
N ASP A 576 -29.48 18.01 -14.36
CA ASP A 576 -30.63 18.78 -13.88
C ASP A 576 -31.94 18.41 -14.58
N GLY A 577 -31.93 17.35 -15.34
CA GLY A 577 -32.99 16.86 -16.21
C GLY A 577 -32.47 16.72 -17.63
N PRO A 578 -32.53 17.79 -18.46
CA PRO A 578 -32.08 17.71 -19.86
C PRO A 578 -30.56 17.80 -20.03
N VAL A 579 -29.84 18.43 -19.14
CA VAL A 579 -28.38 18.72 -19.30
C VAL A 579 -27.56 17.85 -18.36
N VAL A 580 -26.64 17.07 -18.90
CA VAL A 580 -25.58 16.42 -18.15
C VAL A 580 -24.45 17.40 -17.90
N ARG A 581 -23.97 17.48 -16.67
CA ARG A 581 -23.05 18.51 -16.21
C ARG A 581 -21.59 18.03 -16.24
N ASP A 582 -20.70 18.92 -16.62
CA ASP A 582 -19.25 18.84 -16.46
C ASP A 582 -18.75 19.58 -15.22
N THR A 583 -19.63 20.36 -14.55
CA THR A 583 -19.31 21.19 -13.41
C THR A 583 -19.18 20.38 -12.12
N ALA A 584 -18.33 20.83 -11.20
CA ALA A 584 -18.21 20.33 -9.84
C ALA A 584 -18.32 21.46 -8.83
N GLU A 585 -18.78 21.16 -7.62
CA GLU A 585 -18.95 22.13 -6.52
C GLU A 585 -18.28 21.60 -5.25
N ILE A 586 -17.68 22.49 -4.47
CA ILE A 586 -17.02 22.21 -3.19
C ILE A 586 -17.64 23.02 -2.07
N LEU A 587 -17.83 22.41 -0.92
CA LEU A 587 -18.36 23.08 0.27
C LEU A 587 -17.21 23.60 1.14
N VAL A 588 -17.17 24.92 1.31
CA VAL A 588 -16.18 25.63 2.16
C VAL A 588 -16.96 26.61 3.04
N ASP A 589 -16.77 26.56 4.34
CA ASP A 589 -17.40 27.46 5.31
C ASP A 589 -18.93 27.55 5.16
N ASP A 590 -19.60 26.40 4.98
CA ASP A 590 -21.05 26.27 4.73
C ASP A 590 -21.56 26.93 3.43
N VAL A 591 -20.68 27.27 2.48
CA VAL A 591 -21.01 27.81 1.17
C VAL A 591 -20.47 26.90 0.07
N TRP A 592 -21.34 26.55 -0.89
CA TRP A 592 -20.90 25.84 -2.08
C TRP A 592 -20.26 26.80 -3.08
N SER A 593 -19.10 26.44 -3.59
CA SER A 593 -18.32 27.19 -4.58
C SER A 593 -18.01 26.30 -5.78
N GLU A 594 -17.83 26.89 -6.96
CA GLU A 594 -17.50 26.16 -8.16
C GLU A 594 -16.03 25.67 -8.15
N LEU A 595 -15.83 24.45 -8.63
CA LEU A 595 -14.54 23.88 -8.99
C LEU A 595 -14.34 23.98 -10.51
N PRO A 596 -13.11 23.82 -11.02
CA PRO A 596 -12.88 23.70 -12.47
C PRO A 596 -13.78 22.64 -13.11
N ASN A 597 -14.16 22.86 -14.35
CA ASN A 597 -15.01 21.93 -15.10
C ASN A 597 -14.20 20.72 -15.55
N MET A 598 -14.84 19.54 -15.53
CA MET A 598 -14.33 18.32 -16.16
C MET A 598 -14.19 18.50 -17.68
N ASN A 599 -13.34 17.71 -18.30
CA ASN A 599 -13.21 17.68 -19.76
C ASN A 599 -14.42 17.03 -20.45
N VAL A 600 -15.11 16.13 -19.74
CA VAL A 600 -16.30 15.42 -20.24
C VAL A 600 -17.42 15.53 -19.21
N CYS A 601 -18.65 15.87 -19.67
CA CYS A 601 -19.83 15.86 -18.81
C CYS A 601 -20.15 14.43 -18.34
N ARG A 602 -20.52 14.25 -17.07
CA ARG A 602 -20.74 12.94 -16.45
C ARG A 602 -21.90 12.96 -15.48
N ARG A 603 -22.80 12.00 -15.62
CA ARG A 603 -23.74 11.62 -14.56
C ARG A 603 -23.54 10.16 -14.19
N ASN A 604 -23.90 9.77 -12.97
CA ASN A 604 -23.81 8.39 -12.49
C ASN A 604 -22.39 7.81 -12.58
N ALA A 605 -21.39 8.68 -12.48
CA ALA A 605 -19.98 8.31 -12.39
C ALA A 605 -19.62 7.83 -10.98
N GLY A 606 -18.64 6.97 -10.86
CA GLY A 606 -17.99 6.69 -9.59
C GLY A 606 -17.09 7.87 -9.20
N THR A 607 -17.23 8.37 -7.96
CA THR A 607 -16.41 9.48 -7.47
C THR A 607 -15.80 9.09 -6.14
N VAL A 608 -14.48 9.27 -6.02
CA VAL A 608 -13.71 8.91 -4.83
C VAL A 608 -12.50 9.83 -4.71
N ALA A 609 -11.97 9.98 -3.50
CA ALA A 609 -10.78 10.77 -3.25
C ALA A 609 -9.67 9.93 -2.62
N LEU A 610 -8.42 10.15 -3.06
CA LEU A 610 -7.20 9.60 -2.48
C LEU A 610 -6.26 10.76 -2.13
N GLY A 611 -6.06 10.98 -0.84
CA GLY A 611 -5.31 12.15 -0.36
C GLY A 611 -6.00 13.45 -0.81
N SER A 612 -5.29 14.29 -1.55
CA SER A 612 -5.80 15.52 -2.15
C SER A 612 -6.38 15.34 -3.55
N THR A 613 -6.26 14.15 -4.14
CA THR A 613 -6.68 13.90 -5.53
C THR A 613 -8.10 13.33 -5.58
N LEU A 614 -8.96 14.00 -6.32
CA LEU A 614 -10.33 13.61 -6.63
C LEU A 614 -10.36 12.83 -7.95
N PHE A 615 -11.07 11.72 -7.99
CA PHE A 615 -11.24 10.86 -9.17
C PHE A 615 -12.70 10.84 -9.60
N ALA A 616 -12.95 11.06 -10.89
CA ALA A 616 -14.24 10.86 -11.56
C ALA A 616 -14.09 9.74 -12.61
N ILE A 617 -14.77 8.61 -12.39
CA ILE A 617 -14.55 7.37 -13.12
C ILE A 617 -15.81 6.94 -13.84
N GLY A 618 -15.75 6.79 -15.16
CA GLY A 618 -16.87 6.35 -15.98
C GLY A 618 -18.08 7.28 -15.93
N GLY A 619 -19.27 6.72 -15.75
CA GLY A 619 -20.53 7.42 -15.87
C GLY A 619 -21.07 7.42 -17.29
N ASP A 620 -22.06 8.27 -17.58
CA ASP A 620 -22.58 8.51 -18.93
C ASP A 620 -22.66 10.02 -19.23
N ASP A 621 -22.44 10.39 -20.48
CA ASP A 621 -22.46 11.77 -20.97
C ASP A 621 -23.86 12.20 -21.48
N GLY A 622 -24.84 11.34 -21.36
CA GLY A 622 -26.19 11.49 -21.91
C GLY A 622 -26.38 10.77 -23.25
N THR A 623 -25.30 10.34 -23.90
CA THR A 623 -25.33 9.60 -25.18
C THR A 623 -24.74 8.20 -25.05
N MET A 624 -23.65 8.03 -24.32
CA MET A 624 -22.94 6.77 -24.15
C MET A 624 -22.37 6.62 -22.75
N ASP A 625 -22.14 5.35 -22.35
CA ASP A 625 -21.37 5.02 -21.15
C ASP A 625 -19.89 5.32 -21.40
N LEU A 626 -19.22 5.89 -20.40
CA LEU A 626 -17.83 6.33 -20.46
C LEU A 626 -16.87 5.29 -19.87
N SER A 627 -15.66 5.20 -20.44
CA SER A 627 -14.52 4.41 -19.90
C SER A 627 -13.39 5.28 -19.37
N SER A 628 -13.47 6.60 -19.55
CA SER A 628 -12.43 7.55 -19.15
C SER A 628 -12.44 7.83 -17.66
N ILE A 629 -11.25 8.20 -17.15
CA ILE A 629 -11.02 8.63 -15.77
C ILE A 629 -10.48 10.06 -15.84
N GLU A 630 -11.04 10.94 -15.01
CA GLU A 630 -10.51 12.28 -14.81
C GLU A 630 -10.13 12.49 -13.35
N THR A 631 -9.07 13.25 -13.13
CA THR A 631 -8.54 13.55 -11.79
C THR A 631 -8.36 15.03 -11.59
N LEU A 632 -8.59 15.52 -10.36
CA LEU A 632 -8.34 16.90 -9.95
C LEU A 632 -7.61 16.88 -8.60
N ASP A 633 -6.47 17.53 -8.52
CA ASP A 633 -5.80 17.78 -7.23
C ASP A 633 -6.37 19.05 -6.59
N VAL A 634 -6.92 18.90 -5.38
CA VAL A 634 -7.52 20.02 -4.65
C VAL A 634 -6.58 20.67 -3.62
N SER A 635 -5.32 20.21 -3.53
CA SER A 635 -4.37 20.74 -2.54
C SER A 635 -4.00 22.20 -2.75
N ALA A 636 -3.97 22.66 -3.99
CA ALA A 636 -3.55 24.01 -4.39
C ALA A 636 -4.75 24.93 -4.73
N LEU A 637 -5.97 24.58 -4.30
CA LEU A 637 -7.13 25.45 -4.50
C LEU A 637 -6.97 26.74 -3.69
N GLY A 638 -6.74 27.85 -4.39
CA GLY A 638 -6.55 29.20 -3.80
C GLY A 638 -5.17 29.82 -4.06
N GLU A 639 -4.22 29.09 -4.61
CA GLU A 639 -3.01 29.64 -5.20
C GLU A 639 -3.27 29.93 -6.68
N ASP A 640 -2.65 30.99 -7.24
CA ASP A 640 -2.87 31.54 -8.61
C ASP A 640 -2.56 30.57 -9.78
N VAL A 641 -2.64 29.26 -9.56
CA VAL A 641 -2.42 28.22 -10.57
C VAL A 641 -3.76 27.80 -11.14
N SER A 642 -3.96 27.95 -12.43
CA SER A 642 -5.13 27.45 -13.18
C SER A 642 -5.15 25.93 -13.12
N GLN A 643 -5.75 25.35 -12.07
CA GLN A 643 -5.98 23.92 -11.96
C GLN A 643 -7.05 23.50 -12.96
N THR A 644 -6.79 22.41 -13.65
CA THR A 644 -7.72 21.78 -14.59
C THR A 644 -7.80 20.28 -14.30
N TRP A 645 -8.93 19.69 -14.63
CA TRP A 645 -9.05 18.24 -14.60
C TRP A 645 -8.10 17.61 -15.62
N ALA A 646 -7.34 16.63 -15.17
CA ALA A 646 -6.46 15.82 -16.01
C ALA A 646 -7.15 14.52 -16.38
N GLN A 647 -7.20 14.21 -17.67
CA GLN A 647 -7.69 12.90 -18.11
C GLN A 647 -6.53 11.90 -18.10
N LEU A 648 -6.72 10.76 -17.45
CA LEU A 648 -5.75 9.67 -17.47
C LEU A 648 -5.75 8.98 -18.83
N GLU A 649 -4.57 8.59 -19.32
CA GLU A 649 -4.43 7.82 -20.56
C GLU A 649 -5.05 6.42 -20.45
N VAL A 650 -4.97 5.83 -19.25
CA VAL A 650 -5.55 4.52 -18.94
C VAL A 650 -7.07 4.64 -18.83
N ARG A 651 -7.76 3.70 -19.47
CA ARG A 651 -9.21 3.61 -19.48
C ARG A 651 -9.68 2.31 -18.84
N MET A 652 -10.91 2.29 -18.36
CA MET A 652 -11.56 1.05 -17.92
C MET A 652 -11.65 0.03 -19.07
N ASN A 653 -11.54 -1.26 -18.74
CA ASN A 653 -11.71 -2.35 -19.69
C ASN A 653 -13.09 -2.33 -20.37
N ARG A 654 -14.11 -1.83 -19.68
CA ARG A 654 -15.48 -1.66 -20.21
C ARG A 654 -16.04 -0.32 -19.80
N PRO A 655 -16.60 0.48 -20.73
CA PRO A 655 -17.35 1.66 -20.38
C PRO A 655 -18.55 1.27 -19.51
N ARG A 656 -18.79 2.02 -18.44
CA ARG A 656 -19.92 1.74 -17.53
C ARG A 656 -20.39 2.97 -16.75
N SER A 657 -21.68 3.00 -16.53
CA SER A 657 -22.35 3.93 -15.60
C SER A 657 -22.96 3.19 -14.41
N TYR A 658 -23.34 3.91 -13.37
CA TYR A 658 -24.00 3.35 -12.18
C TYR A 658 -23.24 2.20 -11.49
N ALA A 659 -21.94 2.17 -11.60
CA ALA A 659 -21.09 1.26 -10.82
C ALA A 659 -21.06 1.70 -9.35
N GLY A 660 -21.02 0.76 -8.43
CA GLY A 660 -20.61 1.01 -7.06
C GLY A 660 -19.11 1.31 -6.99
N ILE A 661 -18.68 2.15 -6.06
CA ILE A 661 -17.28 2.47 -5.86
C ILE A 661 -16.87 2.30 -4.40
N ALA A 662 -15.70 1.74 -4.15
CA ALA A 662 -15.09 1.61 -2.84
C ALA A 662 -13.57 1.83 -2.91
N LEU A 663 -12.96 2.11 -1.77
CA LEU A 663 -11.50 2.14 -1.61
C LEU A 663 -11.06 0.89 -0.87
N LEU A 664 -10.22 0.07 -1.46
CA LEU A 664 -9.62 -1.07 -0.80
C LEU A 664 -8.22 -0.73 -0.29
N PRO A 665 -7.80 -1.26 0.88
CA PRO A 665 -6.39 -1.30 1.19
C PRO A 665 -5.67 -2.18 0.14
N LYS A 666 -4.51 -1.74 -0.32
CA LYS A 666 -3.66 -2.57 -1.16
C LYS A 666 -3.06 -3.64 -0.26
N LEU A 667 -3.63 -4.84 -0.33
CA LEU A 667 -3.02 -6.03 0.26
C LEU A 667 -1.83 -6.38 -0.66
N ILE A 668 -0.65 -6.46 -0.09
CA ILE A 668 0.58 -6.80 -0.80
C ILE A 668 0.63 -8.29 -1.03
#